data_2e3176d575aa1fc8edb93b7229bb2059
#
_entry.id   2e3176d575aa1fc8edb93b7229bb2059
#
_cell.length_a   1.000
_cell.length_b   1.000
_cell.length_c   1.000
_cell.angle_alpha   90.00
_cell.angle_beta   90.00
_cell.angle_gamma   90.00
#
_symmetry.space_group_name_H-M   'P 1'
#
loop_
_entity.id
_entity.type
_entity.pdbx_description
1 polymer ?
#
loop_
_entity_poly.entity_id
_entity_poly.type
_entity_poly.pdbx_seq_one_letter_code
_entity_poly.pdbx_strand_id
1 'polypeptide(L)'
;LARILGHADDVFEQCYQSAILGALIHGGIAVALAALGIFHIAVHAIIVLAQGGVAVWWLIRHQRPLWPSAAEQHATNLTIALAMTAVLLVTLWLNRTPSEVIFGARDAGIYANTGFMIARTGSIVQHDPVLADIAQRRNQDAGAAQAWSNLLGVQAAERFMSSRMRLAGLFVNEAEAQSGAYVPQFLHLFPAWIALFSALFGVAYGLLATGLAGVLGVWSVGMAARVMHHPWSGVIAMSVLALNAVQVWFSRYPMAETTAQWLFFAAVYGIAKIATDTPRPDRLSAVIAGAAIGQIILARLDFVFVVAPVLVWVAWRWVTQRIDTPFRWLLGGFAVTGGHGMLHLLTISRGYFVDTFFARLQDTAISALLVFPLLTPRLQQTFLLRPCSPLTAQPCPGESIADAPWQYGRIVGEILLVALVVYAFFWVRRHHQRITDHLPALWPWYQRAMRVAAVGLVVAASYAYFVRPQIITTTNLAALPGCVTPEQLRAPHGVCLDLQGYVGAPIAPPVYADPVSAQVSALWDTLRGRPHEITPLRDLYANSMANLVRVGWYLSPLGVFMAVLGASIVLWQGINRRNWLFVLVTLGTAVLYIQLSYGTSSQTYIYIMRRYLTNVYPGFAVFIGIFAVTLWHQAWWRKVASIASTALLTLFLVITVRPVLAEVELRGALTSVAQIATLSQPGDVTLIRGGSPNYGAARDSIDVLALPLVAIHDQAVFGIRSLTPEKYGRELTTVWQGWMNEGRSVFYVAGANGALWMPNMHLVKKEPITVNLPEFSQLLNQKPGSFGRMQISYQRYQIVAGSGRLPERIDTSDTASQVSGFYPSEQDTTQRTFAWTTGDAVIRMPLPTAPTTIAITAAAGTNIANIPAQRLCLAYAGQALPWIDGEPTWQEAGCATLTSTSGTYTFALTTIPTSATDTLLIKLASTPWVPADVDPLQNDRRTLGFQFEEAAYIP
;
A
#
# COMPACT_ATOMS: atom_id res chain seq x y z
N LEU A 1 -11.92 -5.10 -34.71
CA LEU A 1 -12.50 -6.15 -33.84
C LEU A 1 -13.86 -5.72 -33.28
N ALA A 2 -14.01 -4.50 -32.78
CA ALA A 2 -15.29 -4.02 -32.25
C ALA A 2 -16.41 -4.07 -33.29
N ARG A 3 -16.11 -3.81 -34.57
CA ARG A 3 -17.06 -3.90 -35.67
C ARG A 3 -17.29 -5.31 -36.22
N ILE A 4 -16.33 -6.22 -36.01
CA ILE A 4 -16.44 -7.60 -36.47
C ILE A 4 -17.29 -8.43 -35.49
N LEU A 5 -17.08 -8.23 -34.21
CA LEU A 5 -17.62 -9.08 -33.15
C LEU A 5 -18.76 -8.41 -32.35
N GLY A 6 -18.85 -7.08 -32.41
CA GLY A 6 -19.68 -6.30 -31.49
C GLY A 6 -21.09 -5.99 -32.01
N HIS A 7 -21.99 -5.83 -31.09
CA HIS A 7 -23.32 -5.24 -31.24
C HIS A 7 -23.49 -4.16 -30.15
N ALA A 8 -22.96 -2.96 -30.44
CA ALA A 8 -23.20 -1.81 -29.59
C ALA A 8 -24.60 -1.23 -29.85
N ASP A 9 -25.30 -0.81 -28.80
CA ASP A 9 -26.62 -0.20 -28.94
C ASP A 9 -26.54 1.22 -29.52
N ASP A 10 -25.37 1.88 -29.32
CA ASP A 10 -25.10 3.21 -29.85
C ASP A 10 -23.56 3.47 -30.01
N VAL A 11 -23.23 4.64 -30.57
CA VAL A 11 -21.83 5.07 -30.82
C VAL A 11 -21.04 5.22 -29.52
N PHE A 12 -21.65 5.70 -28.44
CA PHE A 12 -20.97 5.88 -27.14
C PHE A 12 -20.54 4.53 -26.57
N GLU A 13 -21.39 3.52 -26.65
CA GLU A 13 -21.07 2.15 -26.25
C GLU A 13 -19.98 1.55 -27.14
N GLN A 14 -20.02 1.80 -28.46
CA GLN A 14 -18.97 1.35 -29.37
C GLN A 14 -17.61 1.96 -29.04
N CYS A 15 -17.56 3.25 -28.70
CA CYS A 15 -16.33 3.90 -28.22
C CYS A 15 -15.81 3.24 -26.94
N TYR A 16 -16.69 2.94 -25.99
CA TYR A 16 -16.35 2.25 -24.76
C TYR A 16 -15.76 0.86 -25.04
N GLN A 17 -16.46 0.04 -25.80
CA GLN A 17 -15.99 -1.31 -26.16
C GLN A 17 -14.62 -1.27 -26.86
N SER A 18 -14.40 -0.29 -27.74
CA SER A 18 -13.14 -0.11 -28.44
C SER A 18 -12.00 0.29 -27.51
N ALA A 19 -12.26 1.22 -26.59
CA ALA A 19 -11.28 1.70 -25.60
C ALA A 19 -10.87 0.57 -24.64
N ILE A 20 -11.84 -0.17 -24.09
CA ILE A 20 -11.58 -1.28 -23.17
C ILE A 20 -10.83 -2.42 -23.87
N LEU A 21 -11.27 -2.80 -25.09
CA LEU A 21 -10.56 -3.83 -25.86
C LEU A 21 -9.12 -3.43 -26.16
N GLY A 22 -8.91 -2.17 -26.56
CA GLY A 22 -7.57 -1.61 -26.76
C GLY A 22 -6.73 -1.69 -25.47
N ALA A 23 -7.29 -1.28 -24.34
CA ALA A 23 -6.62 -1.34 -23.05
C ALA A 23 -6.27 -2.79 -22.65
N LEU A 24 -7.16 -3.76 -22.83
CA LEU A 24 -6.90 -5.17 -22.57
C LEU A 24 -5.76 -5.73 -23.45
N ILE A 25 -5.78 -5.43 -24.75
CA ILE A 25 -4.78 -5.94 -25.68
C ILE A 25 -3.42 -5.32 -25.38
N HIS A 26 -3.32 -3.98 -25.32
CA HIS A 26 -2.05 -3.29 -25.17
C HIS A 26 -1.43 -3.45 -23.78
N GLY A 27 -2.24 -3.51 -22.72
CA GLY A 27 -1.76 -3.85 -21.38
C GLY A 27 -1.17 -5.27 -21.33
N GLY A 28 -1.88 -6.25 -21.90
CA GLY A 28 -1.40 -7.64 -21.94
C GLY A 28 -0.11 -7.79 -22.77
N ILE A 29 -0.02 -7.14 -23.93
CA ILE A 29 1.20 -7.12 -24.77
C ILE A 29 2.37 -6.48 -24.01
N ALA A 30 2.15 -5.34 -23.35
CA ALA A 30 3.21 -4.66 -22.61
C ALA A 30 3.80 -5.54 -21.50
N VAL A 31 2.95 -6.23 -20.74
CA VAL A 31 3.40 -7.20 -19.71
C VAL A 31 4.18 -8.35 -20.35
N ALA A 32 3.68 -8.92 -21.46
CA ALA A 32 4.34 -10.04 -22.13
C ALA A 32 5.72 -9.64 -22.67
N LEU A 33 5.85 -8.48 -23.31
CA LEU A 33 7.14 -7.97 -23.81
C LEU A 33 8.11 -7.72 -22.64
N ALA A 34 7.64 -7.11 -21.55
CA ALA A 34 8.46 -6.86 -20.37
C ALA A 34 8.86 -8.16 -19.65
N ALA A 35 7.99 -9.17 -19.63
CA ALA A 35 8.30 -10.49 -19.09
C ALA A 35 9.38 -11.23 -19.90
N LEU A 36 9.40 -11.01 -21.21
CA LEU A 36 10.42 -11.55 -22.12
C LEU A 36 11.72 -10.72 -22.16
N GLY A 37 11.78 -9.58 -21.49
CA GLY A 37 12.94 -8.69 -21.51
C GLY A 37 13.14 -7.93 -22.83
N ILE A 38 12.09 -7.80 -23.64
CA ILE A 38 12.15 -7.15 -24.98
C ILE A 38 11.16 -5.97 -25.10
N PHE A 39 10.70 -5.43 -23.96
CA PHE A 39 9.83 -4.26 -23.97
C PHE A 39 10.59 -3.05 -24.51
N HIS A 40 10.19 -2.59 -25.69
CA HIS A 40 10.66 -1.37 -26.30
C HIS A 40 9.52 -0.71 -27.07
N ILE A 41 9.43 0.61 -27.00
CA ILE A 41 8.29 1.33 -27.59
C ILE A 41 8.19 1.12 -29.10
N ALA A 42 9.32 0.98 -29.81
CA ALA A 42 9.32 0.68 -31.25
C ALA A 42 8.72 -0.70 -31.53
N VAL A 43 9.05 -1.73 -30.72
CA VAL A 43 8.47 -3.08 -30.86
C VAL A 43 6.96 -3.01 -30.62
N HIS A 44 6.53 -2.31 -29.60
CA HIS A 44 5.11 -2.11 -29.31
C HIS A 44 4.39 -1.37 -30.45
N ALA A 45 5.01 -0.31 -30.98
CA ALA A 45 4.48 0.45 -32.13
C ALA A 45 4.35 -0.41 -33.40
N ILE A 46 5.34 -1.26 -33.69
CA ILE A 46 5.27 -2.20 -34.83
C ILE A 46 4.06 -3.14 -34.67
N ILE A 47 3.83 -3.66 -33.46
CA ILE A 47 2.67 -4.53 -33.18
C ILE A 47 1.36 -3.76 -33.38
N VAL A 48 1.26 -2.50 -32.90
CA VAL A 48 0.09 -1.63 -33.12
C VAL A 48 -0.17 -1.38 -34.60
N LEU A 49 0.89 -1.04 -35.35
CA LEU A 49 0.79 -0.79 -36.80
C LEU A 49 0.39 -2.06 -37.57
N ALA A 50 0.94 -3.22 -37.20
CA ALA A 50 0.57 -4.49 -37.79
C ALA A 50 -0.90 -4.82 -37.55
N GLN A 51 -1.38 -4.63 -36.31
CA GLN A 51 -2.80 -4.80 -35.95
C GLN A 51 -3.69 -3.82 -36.73
N GLY A 52 -3.27 -2.56 -36.84
CA GLY A 52 -3.96 -1.54 -37.64
C GLY A 52 -4.03 -1.92 -39.10
N GLY A 53 -2.91 -2.36 -39.67
CA GLY A 53 -2.82 -2.84 -41.07
C GLY A 53 -3.73 -4.02 -41.35
N VAL A 54 -3.72 -5.02 -40.50
CA VAL A 54 -4.64 -6.17 -40.58
C VAL A 54 -6.10 -5.73 -40.47
N ALA A 55 -6.42 -4.81 -39.58
CA ALA A 55 -7.78 -4.28 -39.43
C ALA A 55 -8.24 -3.52 -40.66
N VAL A 56 -7.40 -2.64 -41.21
CA VAL A 56 -7.68 -1.89 -42.47
C VAL A 56 -7.84 -2.84 -43.66
N TRP A 57 -6.91 -3.77 -43.85
CA TRP A 57 -7.00 -4.78 -44.90
C TRP A 57 -8.31 -5.56 -44.82
N TRP A 58 -8.69 -5.98 -43.61
CA TRP A 58 -9.95 -6.72 -43.40
C TRP A 58 -11.18 -5.87 -43.73
N LEU A 59 -11.22 -4.59 -43.33
CA LEU A 59 -12.32 -3.66 -43.64
C LEU A 59 -12.47 -3.44 -45.14
N ILE A 60 -11.34 -3.25 -45.83
CA ILE A 60 -11.32 -3.09 -47.32
C ILE A 60 -11.84 -4.38 -47.97
N ARG A 61 -11.31 -5.54 -47.61
CA ARG A 61 -11.70 -6.83 -48.18
C ARG A 61 -13.17 -7.16 -48.00
N HIS A 62 -13.79 -6.73 -46.87
CA HIS A 62 -15.20 -6.99 -46.60
C HIS A 62 -16.09 -5.79 -46.94
N GLN A 63 -15.56 -4.76 -47.58
CA GLN A 63 -16.31 -3.54 -47.96
C GLN A 63 -17.08 -2.89 -46.80
N ARG A 64 -16.56 -2.97 -45.60
CA ARG A 64 -17.14 -2.38 -44.40
C ARG A 64 -16.67 -0.95 -44.23
N PRO A 65 -17.58 0.04 -44.09
CA PRO A 65 -17.19 1.42 -43.84
C PRO A 65 -16.50 1.55 -42.47
N LEU A 66 -15.54 2.48 -42.32
CA LEU A 66 -14.86 2.80 -41.04
C LEU A 66 -15.84 3.30 -39.98
N TRP A 67 -16.84 4.04 -40.42
CA TRP A 67 -17.88 4.60 -39.54
C TRP A 67 -19.21 3.89 -39.80
N PRO A 68 -20.06 3.67 -38.75
CA PRO A 68 -21.40 3.12 -38.93
C PRO A 68 -22.24 4.05 -39.80
N SER A 69 -23.03 3.47 -40.71
CA SER A 69 -24.03 4.24 -41.42
C SER A 69 -25.12 4.74 -40.46
N ALA A 70 -25.71 5.91 -40.75
CA ALA A 70 -26.79 6.47 -39.93
C ALA A 70 -27.98 5.51 -39.74
N ALA A 71 -28.19 4.61 -40.72
CA ALA A 71 -29.24 3.58 -40.69
C ALA A 71 -28.95 2.41 -39.70
N GLU A 72 -27.69 2.20 -39.34
CA GLU A 72 -27.31 1.18 -38.35
C GLU A 72 -27.29 1.71 -36.90
N GLN A 73 -27.45 3.03 -36.74
CA GLN A 73 -27.45 3.67 -35.42
C GLN A 73 -28.89 3.65 -34.90
N HIS A 74 -29.17 2.85 -33.90
CA HIS A 74 -30.34 3.11 -33.05
C HIS A 74 -30.19 4.51 -32.48
N ALA A 75 -31.30 5.29 -32.49
CA ALA A 75 -31.27 6.70 -32.09
C ALA A 75 -30.60 6.82 -30.71
N THR A 76 -29.35 7.26 -30.70
CA THR A 76 -28.62 7.54 -29.46
C THR A 76 -29.42 8.56 -28.70
N ASN A 77 -29.79 8.29 -27.46
CA ASN A 77 -30.31 9.36 -26.63
C ASN A 77 -29.17 10.36 -26.39
N LEU A 78 -29.11 11.37 -27.27
CA LEU A 78 -28.02 12.35 -27.34
C LEU A 78 -27.76 12.98 -25.96
N THR A 79 -28.86 13.25 -25.21
CA THR A 79 -28.78 13.85 -23.87
C THR A 79 -27.95 12.96 -22.92
N ILE A 80 -28.16 11.65 -22.93
CA ILE A 80 -27.43 10.71 -22.08
C ILE A 80 -26.00 10.60 -22.51
N ALA A 81 -25.73 10.49 -23.82
CA ALA A 81 -24.37 10.41 -24.35
C ALA A 81 -23.56 11.67 -24.01
N LEU A 82 -24.17 12.86 -24.17
CA LEU A 82 -23.56 14.14 -23.80
C LEU A 82 -23.31 14.24 -22.28
N ALA A 83 -24.28 13.81 -21.46
CA ALA A 83 -24.11 13.81 -20.00
C ALA A 83 -22.97 12.88 -19.56
N MET A 84 -22.90 11.65 -20.08
CA MET A 84 -21.81 10.72 -19.78
C MET A 84 -20.46 11.25 -20.26
N THR A 85 -20.40 11.84 -21.48
CA THR A 85 -19.19 12.46 -22.02
C THR A 85 -18.73 13.63 -21.13
N ALA A 86 -19.64 14.49 -20.69
CA ALA A 86 -19.33 15.59 -19.80
C ALA A 86 -18.70 15.08 -18.47
N VAL A 87 -19.25 14.01 -17.89
CA VAL A 87 -18.67 13.40 -16.68
C VAL A 87 -17.26 12.84 -16.97
N LEU A 88 -17.03 12.23 -18.13
CA LEU A 88 -15.69 11.74 -18.51
C LEU A 88 -14.69 12.89 -18.67
N LEU A 89 -15.09 14.00 -19.29
CA LEU A 89 -14.23 15.18 -19.41
C LEU A 89 -13.89 15.79 -18.04
N VAL A 90 -14.88 15.87 -17.13
CA VAL A 90 -14.64 16.28 -15.74
C VAL A 90 -13.68 15.31 -15.05
N THR A 91 -13.86 14.00 -15.21
CA THR A 91 -12.96 12.99 -14.64
C THR A 91 -11.54 13.15 -15.17
N LEU A 92 -11.36 13.33 -16.46
CA LEU A 92 -10.07 13.57 -17.10
C LEU A 92 -9.41 14.84 -16.55
N TRP A 93 -10.18 15.91 -16.41
CA TRP A 93 -9.70 17.17 -15.86
C TRP A 93 -9.26 17.04 -14.40
N LEU A 94 -10.02 16.32 -13.56
CA LEU A 94 -9.67 16.08 -12.16
C LEU A 94 -8.39 15.24 -12.01
N ASN A 95 -8.13 14.33 -12.94
CA ASN A 95 -7.02 13.38 -12.89
C ASN A 95 -5.80 13.79 -13.72
N ARG A 96 -5.80 15.01 -14.33
CA ARG A 96 -4.73 15.46 -15.25
C ARG A 96 -3.35 15.64 -14.62
N THR A 97 -3.29 15.80 -13.30
CA THR A 97 -2.06 16.04 -12.55
C THR A 97 -1.79 14.85 -11.62
N PRO A 98 -0.99 13.87 -12.04
CA PRO A 98 -0.64 12.74 -11.17
C PRO A 98 0.21 13.20 -9.98
N SER A 99 0.11 12.48 -8.88
CA SER A 99 0.99 12.65 -7.72
C SER A 99 2.38 12.08 -8.02
N GLU A 100 3.44 12.75 -7.59
CA GLU A 100 4.82 12.31 -7.83
C GLU A 100 5.32 11.35 -6.72
N VAL A 101 4.52 10.33 -6.40
CA VAL A 101 4.84 9.36 -5.34
C VAL A 101 5.78 8.29 -5.89
N ILE A 102 7.06 8.64 -5.92
CA ILE A 102 8.15 7.79 -6.43
C ILE A 102 9.08 7.25 -5.35
N PHE A 103 9.01 7.77 -4.13
CA PHE A 103 9.86 7.30 -3.03
C PHE A 103 9.51 5.87 -2.62
N GLY A 104 10.52 5.10 -2.22
CA GLY A 104 10.39 3.72 -1.76
C GLY A 104 9.67 3.58 -0.42
N ALA A 105 9.69 2.38 0.13
CA ALA A 105 9.02 1.99 1.37
C ALA A 105 7.48 2.17 1.39
N ARG A 106 6.87 2.46 0.22
CA ARG A 106 5.42 2.51 0.00
C ARG A 106 5.07 1.75 -1.27
N ASP A 107 3.93 1.07 -1.27
CA ASP A 107 3.45 0.30 -2.44
C ASP A 107 3.43 1.16 -3.72
N ALA A 108 2.98 2.40 -3.61
CA ALA A 108 2.89 3.33 -4.73
C ALA A 108 4.26 3.63 -5.38
N GLY A 109 5.28 3.86 -4.55
CA GLY A 109 6.65 4.04 -5.04
C GLY A 109 7.19 2.79 -5.73
N ILE A 110 6.86 1.59 -5.24
CA ILE A 110 7.27 0.34 -5.87
C ILE A 110 6.60 0.19 -7.24
N TYR A 111 5.29 0.45 -7.37
CA TYR A 111 4.60 0.42 -8.67
C TYR A 111 5.19 1.42 -9.67
N ALA A 112 5.41 2.66 -9.24
CA ALA A 112 5.96 3.71 -10.09
C ALA A 112 7.36 3.34 -10.60
N ASN A 113 8.26 2.99 -9.68
CA ASN A 113 9.65 2.65 -10.02
C ASN A 113 9.78 1.36 -10.82
N THR A 114 8.92 0.36 -10.58
CA THR A 114 8.85 -0.83 -11.44
C THR A 114 8.53 -0.44 -12.89
N GLY A 115 7.57 0.48 -13.09
CA GLY A 115 7.25 0.98 -14.42
C GLY A 115 8.42 1.71 -15.08
N PHE A 116 9.14 2.54 -14.32
CA PHE A 116 10.33 3.24 -14.81
C PHE A 116 11.49 2.29 -15.15
N MET A 117 11.72 1.27 -14.31
CA MET A 117 12.71 0.22 -14.60
C MET A 117 12.37 -0.51 -15.92
N ILE A 118 11.12 -0.95 -16.09
CA ILE A 118 10.68 -1.60 -17.33
C ILE A 118 10.88 -0.68 -18.54
N ALA A 119 10.53 0.60 -18.43
CA ALA A 119 10.71 1.56 -19.53
C ALA A 119 12.20 1.74 -19.92
N ARG A 120 13.11 1.69 -18.93
CA ARG A 120 14.54 1.86 -19.12
C ARG A 120 15.23 0.59 -19.63
N THR A 121 14.92 -0.56 -19.04
CA THR A 121 15.67 -1.82 -19.28
C THR A 121 14.96 -2.77 -20.26
N GLY A 122 13.68 -2.56 -20.50
CA GLY A 122 12.87 -3.48 -21.31
C GLY A 122 12.43 -4.75 -20.58
N SER A 123 12.78 -4.92 -19.30
CA SER A 123 12.56 -6.16 -18.55
C SER A 123 11.90 -5.93 -17.19
N ILE A 124 11.13 -6.91 -16.72
CA ILE A 124 10.67 -6.99 -15.33
C ILE A 124 11.80 -7.51 -14.44
N VAL A 125 12.52 -8.53 -14.88
CA VAL A 125 13.68 -9.05 -14.17
C VAL A 125 14.85 -8.10 -14.39
N GLN A 126 15.37 -7.56 -13.30
CA GLN A 126 16.48 -6.61 -13.32
C GLN A 126 17.79 -7.28 -12.93
N HIS A 127 18.92 -6.72 -13.33
CA HIS A 127 20.26 -7.23 -13.00
C HIS A 127 21.12 -6.09 -12.47
N ASP A 128 21.80 -6.35 -11.36
CA ASP A 128 22.71 -5.42 -10.71
C ASP A 128 24.14 -6.00 -10.72
N PRO A 129 25.09 -5.37 -11.39
CA PRO A 129 26.47 -5.90 -11.49
C PRO A 129 27.20 -5.91 -10.13
N VAL A 130 26.93 -4.93 -9.25
CA VAL A 130 27.54 -4.90 -7.91
C VAL A 130 26.98 -6.04 -7.05
N LEU A 131 25.70 -6.31 -7.14
CA LEU A 131 25.06 -7.43 -6.47
C LEU A 131 25.62 -8.76 -6.97
N ALA A 132 25.81 -8.90 -8.28
CA ALA A 132 26.40 -10.08 -8.90
C ALA A 132 27.82 -10.33 -8.39
N ASP A 133 28.65 -9.29 -8.34
CA ASP A 133 30.03 -9.37 -7.85
C ASP A 133 30.09 -9.86 -6.42
N ILE A 134 29.32 -9.27 -5.51
CA ILE A 134 29.29 -9.70 -4.10
C ILE A 134 28.75 -11.14 -3.97
N ALA A 135 27.71 -11.49 -4.76
CA ALA A 135 27.14 -12.83 -4.73
C ALA A 135 28.11 -13.92 -5.21
N GLN A 136 28.91 -13.62 -6.22
CA GLN A 136 29.92 -14.55 -6.74
C GLN A 136 31.05 -14.80 -5.73
N ARG A 137 31.46 -13.78 -5.02
CA ARG A 137 32.57 -13.86 -4.05
C ARG A 137 32.16 -14.36 -2.66
N ARG A 138 30.89 -14.29 -2.30
CA ARG A 138 30.41 -14.51 -0.91
C ARG A 138 30.78 -15.85 -0.28
N ASN A 139 30.99 -16.89 -1.09
CA ASN A 139 31.35 -18.22 -0.62
C ASN A 139 32.86 -18.41 -0.43
N GLN A 140 33.65 -17.46 -0.91
CA GLN A 140 35.13 -17.53 -0.91
C GLN A 140 35.75 -16.45 -0.02
N ASP A 141 35.06 -15.35 0.21
CA ASP A 141 35.49 -14.18 0.94
C ASP A 141 34.54 -13.83 2.08
N ALA A 142 35.03 -13.84 3.30
CA ALA A 142 34.30 -13.48 4.51
C ALA A 142 33.74 -12.03 4.43
N GLY A 143 34.50 -11.10 3.84
CA GLY A 143 34.06 -9.72 3.63
C GLY A 143 32.87 -9.64 2.70
N ALA A 144 32.91 -10.37 1.59
CA ALA A 144 31.78 -10.42 0.64
C ALA A 144 30.55 -11.10 1.25
N ALA A 145 30.73 -12.15 2.07
CA ALA A 145 29.63 -12.78 2.79
C ALA A 145 28.97 -11.83 3.81
N GLN A 146 29.76 -11.03 4.51
CA GLN A 146 29.27 -10.02 5.42
C GLN A 146 28.61 -8.85 4.68
N ALA A 147 29.17 -8.39 3.56
CA ALA A 147 28.55 -7.37 2.71
C ALA A 147 27.18 -7.83 2.21
N TRP A 148 27.07 -9.07 1.72
CA TRP A 148 25.80 -9.67 1.33
C TRP A 148 24.76 -9.61 2.45
N SER A 149 25.14 -10.03 3.65
CA SER A 149 24.24 -10.04 4.82
C SER A 149 23.88 -8.64 5.33
N ASN A 150 24.78 -7.67 5.20
CA ASN A 150 24.54 -6.30 5.65
C ASN A 150 23.72 -5.45 4.66
N LEU A 151 23.86 -5.70 3.34
CA LEU A 151 23.23 -4.92 2.29
C LEU A 151 21.83 -5.44 1.92
N LEU A 152 21.52 -6.70 2.21
CA LEU A 152 20.26 -7.33 1.85
C LEU A 152 19.41 -7.63 3.08
N GLY A 153 18.17 -7.15 3.05
CA GLY A 153 17.16 -7.52 4.03
C GLY A 153 16.62 -8.94 3.78
N VAL A 154 16.06 -9.53 4.82
CA VAL A 154 15.36 -10.82 4.75
C VAL A 154 13.84 -10.57 4.83
N GLN A 155 13.07 -11.22 3.98
CA GLN A 155 11.62 -11.14 4.07
C GLN A 155 11.10 -11.99 5.23
N ALA A 156 10.19 -11.44 6.03
CA ALA A 156 9.61 -12.13 7.19
C ALA A 156 8.81 -13.40 6.84
N ALA A 157 8.48 -13.62 5.56
CA ALA A 157 7.75 -14.79 5.07
C ALA A 157 8.66 -15.95 4.64
N GLU A 158 9.79 -16.16 5.28
CA GLU A 158 10.79 -17.21 4.96
C GLU A 158 10.27 -18.66 4.91
N ARG A 159 9.00 -18.87 5.21
CA ARG A 159 8.41 -20.22 5.26
C ARG A 159 8.35 -20.92 3.91
N PHE A 160 8.44 -20.19 2.79
CA PHE A 160 8.18 -20.76 1.46
C PHE A 160 9.31 -20.53 0.45
N MET A 161 10.09 -19.45 0.56
CA MET A 161 11.23 -19.17 -0.31
C MET A 161 12.29 -18.36 0.45
N SER A 162 13.57 -18.74 0.35
CA SER A 162 14.70 -17.93 0.83
C SER A 162 14.93 -16.77 -0.15
N SER A 163 14.14 -15.74 -0.06
CA SER A 163 14.32 -14.51 -0.84
C SER A 163 14.84 -13.39 0.05
N ARG A 164 15.86 -12.70 -0.43
CA ARG A 164 16.38 -11.50 0.23
C ARG A 164 15.86 -10.25 -0.48
N MET A 165 15.74 -9.16 0.25
CA MET A 165 15.37 -7.86 -0.33
C MET A 165 16.62 -7.05 -0.61
N ARG A 166 16.84 -6.68 -1.88
CA ARG A 166 17.82 -5.66 -2.25
C ARG A 166 17.41 -4.30 -1.67
N LEU A 167 16.18 -3.92 -1.95
CA LEU A 167 15.44 -2.79 -1.37
C LEU A 167 14.02 -3.26 -1.05
N ALA A 168 13.28 -2.51 -0.22
CA ALA A 168 11.89 -2.85 0.07
C ALA A 168 11.09 -2.96 -1.24
N GLY A 169 10.53 -4.14 -1.48
CA GLY A 169 9.81 -4.43 -2.71
C GLY A 169 10.65 -4.87 -3.91
N LEU A 170 11.95 -5.10 -3.76
CA LEU A 170 12.84 -5.70 -4.78
C LEU A 170 13.47 -6.97 -4.23
N PHE A 171 13.07 -8.13 -4.75
CA PHE A 171 13.45 -9.43 -4.21
C PHE A 171 14.54 -10.11 -5.03
N VAL A 172 15.54 -10.63 -4.33
CA VAL A 172 16.66 -11.42 -4.87
C VAL A 172 16.39 -12.88 -4.54
N ASN A 173 16.29 -13.73 -5.55
CA ASN A 173 16.26 -15.17 -5.36
C ASN A 173 17.68 -15.68 -5.07
N GLU A 174 17.90 -16.36 -3.95
CA GLU A 174 19.21 -16.90 -3.58
C GLU A 174 19.78 -17.86 -4.64
N ALA A 175 18.91 -18.61 -5.33
CA ALA A 175 19.34 -19.53 -6.39
C ALA A 175 19.88 -18.80 -7.64
N GLU A 176 19.48 -17.55 -7.87
CA GLU A 176 19.85 -16.74 -9.02
C GLU A 176 20.76 -15.55 -8.64
N ALA A 177 21.20 -15.49 -7.37
CA ALA A 177 21.95 -14.37 -6.83
C ALA A 177 23.27 -14.08 -7.59
N GLN A 178 23.92 -15.11 -8.13
CA GLN A 178 25.19 -14.96 -8.88
C GLN A 178 25.05 -14.15 -10.18
N SER A 179 23.84 -14.07 -10.73
CA SER A 179 23.55 -13.22 -11.90
C SER A 179 23.24 -11.76 -11.52
N GLY A 180 23.11 -11.45 -10.23
CA GLY A 180 22.64 -10.16 -9.74
C GLY A 180 21.16 -9.90 -10.02
N ALA A 181 20.39 -10.94 -10.36
CA ALA A 181 18.99 -10.81 -10.73
C ALA A 181 18.10 -10.50 -9.52
N TYR A 182 17.17 -9.57 -9.71
CA TYR A 182 16.13 -9.27 -8.75
C TYR A 182 14.81 -8.94 -9.44
N VAL A 183 13.69 -9.16 -8.75
CA VAL A 183 12.34 -8.97 -9.29
C VAL A 183 11.56 -8.00 -8.40
N PRO A 184 10.91 -6.98 -8.98
CA PRO A 184 10.00 -6.11 -8.24
C PRO A 184 8.81 -6.88 -7.66
N GLN A 185 8.38 -6.44 -6.49
CA GLN A 185 7.17 -6.92 -5.82
C GLN A 185 5.91 -6.61 -6.64
N PHE A 186 4.84 -7.30 -6.32
CA PHE A 186 3.49 -7.13 -6.88
C PHE A 186 3.31 -7.77 -8.25
N LEU A 187 2.25 -7.32 -8.93
CA LEU A 187 1.83 -7.77 -10.24
C LEU A 187 2.01 -6.64 -11.24
N HIS A 188 2.38 -6.97 -12.46
CA HIS A 188 3.07 -6.02 -13.32
C HIS A 188 2.20 -5.35 -14.40
N LEU A 189 0.86 -5.57 -14.41
CA LEU A 189 -0.01 -4.93 -15.40
C LEU A 189 0.00 -3.39 -15.28
N PHE A 190 -0.15 -2.87 -14.05
CA PHE A 190 -0.14 -1.43 -13.84
C PHE A 190 1.25 -0.81 -14.06
N PRO A 191 2.37 -1.39 -13.57
CA PRO A 191 3.72 -0.97 -13.95
C PRO A 191 3.96 -0.95 -15.46
N ALA A 192 3.46 -1.94 -16.22
CA ALA A 192 3.61 -1.96 -17.68
C ALA A 192 2.89 -0.78 -18.36
N TRP A 193 1.76 -0.33 -17.83
CA TRP A 193 1.11 0.90 -18.28
C TRP A 193 1.94 2.14 -17.99
N ILE A 194 2.54 2.23 -16.79
CA ILE A 194 3.48 3.31 -16.45
C ILE A 194 4.68 3.28 -17.41
N ALA A 195 5.20 2.08 -17.73
CA ALA A 195 6.29 1.91 -18.68
C ALA A 195 5.92 2.39 -20.09
N LEU A 196 4.72 2.07 -20.59
CA LEU A 196 4.24 2.57 -21.89
C LEU A 196 4.19 4.08 -21.95
N PHE A 197 3.61 4.72 -20.93
CA PHE A 197 3.53 6.18 -20.85
C PHE A 197 4.91 6.82 -20.70
N SER A 198 5.79 6.23 -19.89
CA SER A 198 7.18 6.70 -19.73
C SER A 198 7.97 6.59 -21.02
N ALA A 199 7.82 5.50 -21.76
CA ALA A 199 8.51 5.29 -23.04
C ALA A 199 7.98 6.20 -24.15
N LEU A 200 6.69 6.60 -24.11
CA LEU A 200 6.09 7.52 -25.09
C LEU A 200 6.36 9.00 -24.79
N PHE A 201 6.27 9.40 -23.54
CA PHE A 201 6.21 10.81 -23.14
C PHE A 201 7.30 11.21 -22.16
N GLY A 202 8.18 10.28 -21.77
CA GLY A 202 9.20 10.49 -20.73
C GLY A 202 8.73 10.15 -19.32
N VAL A 203 9.68 9.95 -18.41
CA VAL A 203 9.46 9.49 -17.01
C VAL A 203 8.45 10.37 -16.27
N ALA A 204 8.53 11.70 -16.45
CA ALA A 204 7.64 12.67 -15.79
C ALA A 204 6.14 12.42 -16.10
N TYR A 205 5.84 11.90 -17.30
CA TYR A 205 4.47 11.64 -17.75
C TYR A 205 4.05 10.16 -17.58
N GLY A 206 4.96 9.30 -17.13
CA GLY A 206 4.65 7.88 -16.88
C GLY A 206 3.49 7.69 -15.92
N LEU A 207 3.40 8.53 -14.91
CA LEU A 207 2.35 8.48 -13.88
C LEU A 207 0.96 8.89 -14.38
N LEU A 208 0.81 9.47 -15.60
CA LEU A 208 -0.50 9.72 -16.24
C LEU A 208 -1.28 8.42 -16.50
N ALA A 209 -0.60 7.27 -16.56
CA ALA A 209 -1.23 5.96 -16.63
C ALA A 209 -2.26 5.73 -15.51
N THR A 210 -2.01 6.31 -14.31
CA THR A 210 -2.94 6.25 -13.17
C THR A 210 -4.25 6.99 -13.47
N GLY A 211 -4.14 8.20 -14.04
CA GLY A 211 -5.30 9.00 -14.45
C GLY A 211 -6.14 8.30 -15.50
N LEU A 212 -5.48 7.69 -16.50
CA LEU A 212 -6.18 6.89 -17.52
C LEU A 212 -6.95 5.72 -16.89
N ALA A 213 -6.31 4.97 -15.99
CA ALA A 213 -6.97 3.86 -15.29
C ALA A 213 -8.20 4.34 -14.50
N GLY A 214 -8.12 5.53 -13.85
CA GLY A 214 -9.25 6.16 -13.17
C GLY A 214 -10.40 6.54 -14.12
N VAL A 215 -10.10 7.09 -15.28
CA VAL A 215 -11.11 7.42 -16.31
C VAL A 215 -11.80 6.16 -16.83
N LEU A 216 -11.03 5.12 -17.17
CA LEU A 216 -11.58 3.82 -17.60
C LEU A 216 -12.44 3.19 -16.49
N GLY A 217 -12.05 3.36 -15.21
CA GLY A 217 -12.81 2.89 -14.05
C GLY A 217 -14.18 3.54 -13.97
N VAL A 218 -14.22 4.88 -13.98
CA VAL A 218 -15.48 5.64 -13.94
C VAL A 218 -16.37 5.30 -15.15
N TRP A 219 -15.79 5.18 -16.34
CA TRP A 219 -16.54 4.83 -17.56
C TRP A 219 -17.12 3.42 -17.46
N SER A 220 -16.33 2.43 -17.04
CA SER A 220 -16.79 1.04 -16.90
C SER A 220 -17.92 0.90 -15.88
N VAL A 221 -17.86 1.64 -14.76
CA VAL A 221 -18.92 1.68 -13.75
C VAL A 221 -20.23 2.23 -14.34
N GLY A 222 -20.15 3.32 -15.11
CA GLY A 222 -21.32 3.90 -15.78
C GLY A 222 -21.95 2.96 -16.80
N MET A 223 -21.12 2.30 -17.62
CA MET A 223 -21.61 1.37 -18.63
C MET A 223 -22.21 0.11 -18.00
N ALA A 224 -21.61 -0.40 -16.91
CA ALA A 224 -22.19 -1.51 -16.16
C ALA A 224 -23.57 -1.15 -15.56
N ALA A 225 -23.67 0.02 -14.89
CA ALA A 225 -24.93 0.49 -14.33
C ALA A 225 -26.02 0.72 -15.39
N ARG A 226 -25.62 1.28 -16.55
CA ARG A 226 -26.50 1.49 -17.71
C ARG A 226 -27.13 0.19 -18.19
N VAL A 227 -26.34 -0.87 -18.36
CA VAL A 227 -26.83 -2.15 -18.89
C VAL A 227 -27.60 -2.96 -17.84
N MET A 228 -27.21 -2.86 -16.57
CA MET A 228 -27.88 -3.59 -15.48
C MET A 228 -29.24 -3.00 -15.10
N HIS A 229 -29.44 -1.69 -15.21
CA HIS A 229 -30.64 -1.04 -14.72
C HIS A 229 -31.22 -0.02 -15.70
N HIS A 230 -30.60 1.18 -15.82
CA HIS A 230 -31.15 2.27 -16.63
C HIS A 230 -30.02 3.25 -17.04
N PRO A 231 -30.08 3.89 -18.24
CA PRO A 231 -29.05 4.82 -18.68
C PRO A 231 -28.72 5.95 -17.69
N TRP A 232 -29.73 6.56 -17.06
CA TRP A 232 -29.53 7.59 -16.04
C TRP A 232 -28.86 7.06 -14.75
N SER A 233 -29.05 5.77 -14.43
CA SER A 233 -28.30 5.17 -13.32
C SER A 233 -26.79 5.16 -13.61
N GLY A 234 -26.41 4.97 -14.89
CA GLY A 234 -25.04 5.09 -15.34
C GLY A 234 -24.48 6.50 -15.18
N VAL A 235 -25.23 7.53 -15.61
CA VAL A 235 -24.82 8.94 -15.46
C VAL A 235 -24.61 9.30 -13.99
N ILE A 236 -25.56 8.95 -13.11
CA ILE A 236 -25.48 9.25 -11.68
C ILE A 236 -24.31 8.50 -11.04
N ALA A 237 -24.14 7.22 -11.34
CA ALA A 237 -23.04 6.41 -10.81
C ALA A 237 -21.67 6.99 -11.20
N MET A 238 -21.48 7.37 -12.46
CA MET A 238 -20.27 8.04 -12.94
C MET A 238 -20.05 9.37 -12.21
N SER A 239 -21.09 10.20 -12.06
CA SER A 239 -20.98 11.52 -11.42
C SER A 239 -20.57 11.39 -9.94
N VAL A 240 -21.23 10.49 -9.21
CA VAL A 240 -20.89 10.20 -7.80
C VAL A 240 -19.46 9.72 -7.67
N LEU A 241 -19.03 8.82 -8.54
CA LEU A 241 -17.67 8.25 -8.46
C LEU A 241 -16.63 9.27 -8.91
N ALA A 242 -16.84 10.00 -10.00
CA ALA A 242 -15.92 11.02 -10.52
C ALA A 242 -15.61 12.13 -9.49
N LEU A 243 -16.61 12.51 -8.67
CA LEU A 243 -16.46 13.53 -7.63
C LEU A 243 -16.07 12.97 -6.26
N ASN A 244 -15.99 11.65 -6.11
CA ASN A 244 -15.57 11.05 -4.85
C ASN A 244 -14.09 11.31 -4.56
N ALA A 245 -13.77 11.91 -3.42
CA ALA A 245 -12.41 12.29 -3.07
C ALA A 245 -11.42 11.10 -3.04
N VAL A 246 -11.88 9.91 -2.63
CA VAL A 246 -11.05 8.69 -2.65
C VAL A 246 -10.75 8.26 -4.09
N GLN A 247 -11.75 8.29 -4.97
CA GLN A 247 -11.55 7.99 -6.40
C GLN A 247 -10.55 8.94 -7.03
N VAL A 248 -10.72 10.25 -6.83
CA VAL A 248 -9.83 11.27 -7.40
C VAL A 248 -8.41 11.13 -6.85
N TRP A 249 -8.26 10.91 -5.54
CA TRP A 249 -6.95 10.75 -4.93
C TRP A 249 -6.22 9.54 -5.52
N PHE A 250 -6.86 8.35 -5.58
CA PHE A 250 -6.23 7.14 -6.14
C PHE A 250 -6.12 7.14 -7.67
N SER A 251 -6.92 7.93 -8.37
CA SER A 251 -6.72 8.17 -9.81
C SER A 251 -5.53 9.09 -10.12
N ARG A 252 -4.92 9.68 -9.09
CA ARG A 252 -3.68 10.47 -9.17
C ARG A 252 -2.51 9.77 -8.47
N TYR A 253 -2.78 8.90 -7.52
CA TYR A 253 -1.81 8.17 -6.70
C TYR A 253 -1.47 6.82 -7.35
N PRO A 254 -0.18 6.50 -7.64
CA PRO A 254 0.20 5.36 -8.50
C PRO A 254 -0.01 4.00 -7.82
N MET A 255 -1.24 3.50 -7.91
CA MET A 255 -1.67 2.22 -7.31
C MET A 255 -2.52 1.41 -8.29
N ALA A 256 -2.47 0.08 -8.15
CA ALA A 256 -3.16 -0.85 -9.05
C ALA A 256 -4.69 -0.95 -8.85
N GLU A 257 -5.24 -0.31 -7.82
CA GLU A 257 -6.67 -0.38 -7.46
C GLU A 257 -7.59 0.13 -8.55
N THR A 258 -7.25 1.25 -9.19
CA THR A 258 -8.02 1.80 -10.32
C THR A 258 -7.96 0.89 -11.54
N THR A 259 -6.83 0.20 -11.74
CA THR A 259 -6.68 -0.81 -12.80
C THR A 259 -7.58 -2.02 -12.54
N ALA A 260 -7.60 -2.54 -11.32
CA ALA A 260 -8.51 -3.63 -10.96
C ALA A 260 -9.98 -3.22 -11.03
N GLN A 261 -10.31 -1.96 -10.72
CA GLN A 261 -11.66 -1.39 -10.81
C GLN A 261 -12.21 -1.44 -12.23
N TRP A 262 -11.49 -0.90 -13.22
CA TRP A 262 -12.02 -0.90 -14.58
C TRP A 262 -12.10 -2.32 -15.16
N LEU A 263 -11.16 -3.21 -14.83
CA LEU A 263 -11.22 -4.61 -15.22
C LEU A 263 -12.47 -5.31 -14.67
N PHE A 264 -12.75 -5.14 -13.36
CA PHE A 264 -13.92 -5.74 -12.74
C PHE A 264 -15.23 -5.21 -13.36
N PHE A 265 -15.37 -3.88 -13.51
CA PHE A 265 -16.61 -3.31 -14.06
C PHE A 265 -16.75 -3.52 -15.57
N ALA A 266 -15.67 -3.69 -16.33
CA ALA A 266 -15.74 -4.15 -17.71
C ALA A 266 -16.23 -5.60 -17.80
N ALA A 267 -15.82 -6.46 -16.87
CA ALA A 267 -16.34 -7.82 -16.77
C ALA A 267 -17.84 -7.83 -16.41
N VAL A 268 -18.25 -7.01 -15.44
CA VAL A 268 -19.66 -6.85 -15.07
C VAL A 268 -20.50 -6.34 -16.25
N TYR A 269 -20.01 -5.31 -16.95
CA TYR A 269 -20.66 -4.81 -18.17
C TYR A 269 -20.87 -5.93 -19.21
N GLY A 270 -19.80 -6.66 -19.54
CA GLY A 270 -19.87 -7.70 -20.55
C GLY A 270 -20.79 -8.85 -20.16
N ILE A 271 -20.76 -9.30 -18.90
CA ILE A 271 -21.69 -10.33 -18.38
C ILE A 271 -23.14 -9.83 -18.41
N ALA A 272 -23.39 -8.60 -18.00
CA ALA A 272 -24.74 -8.02 -18.05
C ALA A 272 -25.27 -7.90 -19.49
N LYS A 273 -24.39 -7.52 -20.44
CA LYS A 273 -24.74 -7.38 -21.86
C LYS A 273 -25.09 -8.70 -22.52
N ILE A 274 -24.31 -9.75 -22.29
CA ILE A 274 -24.60 -11.10 -22.85
C ILE A 274 -25.81 -11.77 -22.19
N ALA A 275 -26.25 -11.30 -21.03
CA ALA A 275 -27.45 -11.76 -20.37
C ALA A 275 -28.74 -11.06 -20.89
N THR A 276 -28.62 -10.09 -21.80
CA THR A 276 -29.78 -9.49 -22.46
C THR A 276 -30.29 -10.42 -23.57
N ASP A 277 -31.61 -10.64 -23.64
CA ASP A 277 -32.24 -11.45 -24.66
C ASP A 277 -32.27 -10.67 -25.99
N THR A 278 -31.13 -10.57 -26.67
CA THR A 278 -31.01 -9.95 -27.99
C THR A 278 -31.00 -11.04 -29.08
N PRO A 279 -31.62 -10.79 -30.25
CA PRO A 279 -31.65 -11.78 -31.33
C PRO A 279 -30.28 -12.17 -31.87
N ARG A 280 -29.28 -11.33 -31.66
CA ARG A 280 -27.88 -11.55 -32.11
C ARG A 280 -26.95 -11.62 -30.91
N PRO A 281 -26.10 -12.65 -30.80
CA PRO A 281 -25.17 -12.79 -29.70
C PRO A 281 -24.09 -11.71 -29.75
N ASP A 282 -23.93 -10.96 -28.65
CA ASP A 282 -22.83 -9.98 -28.50
C ASP A 282 -21.52 -10.68 -28.12
N ARG A 283 -20.76 -11.08 -29.16
CA ARG A 283 -19.49 -11.80 -29.03
C ARG A 283 -18.41 -10.92 -28.43
N LEU A 284 -18.40 -9.63 -28.76
CA LEU A 284 -17.38 -8.68 -28.28
C LEU A 284 -17.49 -8.45 -26.79
N SER A 285 -18.71 -8.18 -26.28
CA SER A 285 -18.92 -8.03 -24.84
C SER A 285 -18.56 -9.30 -24.08
N ALA A 286 -18.78 -10.47 -24.68
CA ALA A 286 -18.34 -11.75 -24.10
C ALA A 286 -16.81 -11.86 -24.02
N VAL A 287 -16.08 -11.50 -25.09
CA VAL A 287 -14.62 -11.47 -25.09
C VAL A 287 -14.08 -10.46 -24.07
N ILE A 288 -14.65 -9.26 -24.03
CA ILE A 288 -14.27 -8.23 -23.05
C ILE A 288 -14.44 -8.76 -21.62
N ALA A 289 -15.60 -9.39 -21.32
CA ALA A 289 -15.84 -9.96 -20.00
C ALA A 289 -14.79 -11.00 -19.62
N GLY A 290 -14.57 -11.99 -20.50
CA GLY A 290 -13.59 -13.04 -20.25
C GLY A 290 -12.17 -12.52 -20.14
N ALA A 291 -11.75 -11.65 -21.04
CA ALA A 291 -10.41 -11.06 -21.03
C ALA A 291 -10.17 -10.17 -19.81
N ALA A 292 -11.15 -9.39 -19.36
CA ALA A 292 -11.05 -8.57 -18.17
C ALA A 292 -10.94 -9.43 -16.90
N ILE A 293 -11.74 -10.51 -16.78
CA ILE A 293 -11.65 -11.46 -15.66
C ILE A 293 -10.27 -12.14 -15.62
N GLY A 294 -9.74 -12.53 -16.77
CA GLY A 294 -8.42 -13.16 -16.81
C GLY A 294 -7.28 -12.16 -16.52
N GLN A 295 -7.39 -10.93 -17.03
CA GLN A 295 -6.32 -9.94 -16.86
C GLN A 295 -6.25 -9.34 -15.45
N ILE A 296 -7.33 -9.40 -14.65
CA ILE A 296 -7.31 -8.97 -13.25
C ILE A 296 -6.29 -9.77 -12.41
N ILE A 297 -5.95 -10.98 -12.85
CA ILE A 297 -4.89 -11.83 -12.27
C ILE A 297 -3.52 -11.14 -12.34
N LEU A 298 -3.27 -10.33 -13.37
CA LEU A 298 -2.04 -9.54 -13.54
C LEU A 298 -2.05 -8.19 -12.79
N ALA A 299 -3.18 -7.82 -12.17
CA ALA A 299 -3.34 -6.55 -11.50
C ALA A 299 -3.24 -6.66 -9.97
N ARG A 300 -3.93 -7.64 -9.34
CA ARG A 300 -4.00 -7.75 -7.87
C ARG A 300 -4.21 -9.19 -7.41
N LEU A 301 -3.64 -9.54 -6.26
CA LEU A 301 -3.82 -10.88 -5.66
C LEU A 301 -5.23 -11.14 -5.13
N ASP A 302 -6.03 -10.11 -4.88
CA ASP A 302 -7.44 -10.26 -4.48
C ASP A 302 -8.38 -10.61 -5.67
N PHE A 303 -7.81 -10.90 -6.84
CA PHE A 303 -8.54 -11.42 -8.01
C PHE A 303 -9.42 -12.64 -7.67
N VAL A 304 -9.08 -13.38 -6.65
CA VAL A 304 -9.81 -14.57 -6.21
C VAL A 304 -11.28 -14.25 -5.91
N PHE A 305 -11.58 -13.07 -5.35
CA PHE A 305 -12.96 -12.65 -5.07
C PHE A 305 -13.81 -12.43 -6.32
N VAL A 306 -13.17 -12.22 -7.46
CA VAL A 306 -13.84 -12.07 -8.77
C VAL A 306 -13.81 -13.38 -9.56
N VAL A 307 -12.65 -14.02 -9.62
CA VAL A 307 -12.43 -15.21 -10.45
C VAL A 307 -13.15 -16.43 -9.88
N ALA A 308 -13.12 -16.64 -8.56
CA ALA A 308 -13.74 -17.83 -7.96
C ALA A 308 -15.26 -17.92 -8.21
N PRO A 309 -16.08 -16.84 -7.99
CA PRO A 309 -17.50 -16.88 -8.35
C PRO A 309 -17.75 -17.17 -9.84
N VAL A 310 -16.89 -16.61 -10.72
CA VAL A 310 -17.00 -16.84 -12.16
C VAL A 310 -16.67 -18.29 -12.51
N LEU A 311 -15.64 -18.88 -11.92
CA LEU A 311 -15.31 -20.29 -12.12
C LEU A 311 -16.44 -21.22 -11.66
N VAL A 312 -17.08 -20.91 -10.52
CA VAL A 312 -18.27 -21.65 -10.04
C VAL A 312 -19.41 -21.52 -11.04
N TRP A 313 -19.65 -20.31 -11.57
CA TRP A 313 -20.68 -20.10 -12.60
C TRP A 313 -20.35 -20.81 -13.92
N VAL A 314 -19.08 -20.82 -14.35
CA VAL A 314 -18.59 -21.55 -15.52
C VAL A 314 -18.80 -23.05 -15.32
N ALA A 315 -18.42 -23.60 -14.18
CA ALA A 315 -18.63 -25.01 -13.84
C ALA A 315 -20.12 -25.39 -13.86
N TRP A 316 -20.98 -24.55 -13.28
CA TRP A 316 -22.44 -24.74 -13.31
C TRP A 316 -23.00 -24.78 -14.74
N ARG A 317 -22.60 -23.81 -15.60
CA ARG A 317 -23.05 -23.79 -16.99
C ARG A 317 -22.57 -25.00 -17.79
N TRP A 318 -21.36 -25.45 -17.51
CA TRP A 318 -20.79 -26.64 -18.16
C TRP A 318 -21.51 -27.90 -17.71
N VAL A 319 -21.78 -28.08 -16.44
CA VAL A 319 -22.52 -29.21 -15.90
C VAL A 319 -23.95 -29.24 -16.44
N THR A 320 -24.62 -28.09 -16.56
CA THR A 320 -25.99 -28.01 -17.08
C THR A 320 -26.07 -27.94 -18.61
N GLN A 321 -24.93 -28.14 -19.29
CA GLN A 321 -24.81 -28.14 -20.76
C GLN A 321 -25.31 -26.87 -21.44
N ARG A 322 -25.32 -25.73 -20.73
CA ARG A 322 -25.76 -24.41 -21.24
C ARG A 322 -24.62 -23.62 -21.83
N ILE A 323 -23.87 -24.22 -22.78
CA ILE A 323 -22.71 -23.61 -23.44
C ILE A 323 -23.16 -23.02 -24.78
N ASP A 324 -23.61 -21.77 -24.74
CA ASP A 324 -23.98 -20.98 -25.92
C ASP A 324 -22.75 -20.28 -26.56
N THR A 325 -22.98 -19.68 -27.72
CA THR A 325 -21.90 -19.01 -28.47
C THR A 325 -21.25 -17.86 -27.67
N PRO A 326 -21.99 -16.92 -27.02
CA PRO A 326 -21.35 -15.87 -26.20
C PRO A 326 -20.49 -16.44 -25.07
N PHE A 327 -20.96 -17.49 -24.43
CA PHE A 327 -20.21 -18.12 -23.37
C PHE A 327 -18.87 -18.73 -23.85
N ARG A 328 -18.84 -19.33 -25.07
CA ARG A 328 -17.58 -19.81 -25.66
C ARG A 328 -16.57 -18.67 -25.90
N TRP A 329 -17.05 -17.52 -26.37
CA TRP A 329 -16.21 -16.34 -26.55
C TRP A 329 -15.68 -15.76 -25.22
N LEU A 330 -16.51 -15.77 -24.18
CA LEU A 330 -16.08 -15.42 -22.82
C LEU A 330 -14.96 -16.35 -22.33
N LEU A 331 -15.16 -17.66 -22.47
CA LEU A 331 -14.13 -18.65 -22.11
C LEU A 331 -12.85 -18.48 -22.93
N GLY A 332 -12.95 -18.17 -24.23
CA GLY A 332 -11.79 -17.88 -25.08
C GLY A 332 -10.99 -16.66 -24.58
N GLY A 333 -11.68 -15.55 -24.29
CA GLY A 333 -11.07 -14.37 -23.70
C GLY A 333 -10.40 -14.64 -22.35
N PHE A 334 -11.09 -15.38 -21.47
CA PHE A 334 -10.55 -15.76 -20.17
C PHE A 334 -9.34 -16.70 -20.29
N ALA A 335 -9.40 -17.70 -21.18
CA ALA A 335 -8.30 -18.65 -21.37
C ALA A 335 -7.01 -17.97 -21.81
N VAL A 336 -7.10 -17.00 -22.74
CA VAL A 336 -5.92 -16.26 -23.21
C VAL A 336 -5.32 -15.40 -22.12
N THR A 337 -6.10 -14.51 -21.54
CA THR A 337 -5.56 -13.55 -20.56
C THR A 337 -5.35 -14.14 -19.18
N GLY A 338 -6.20 -15.07 -18.76
CA GLY A 338 -6.06 -15.82 -17.52
C GLY A 338 -4.90 -16.81 -17.57
N GLY A 339 -4.70 -17.49 -18.72
CA GLY A 339 -3.51 -18.32 -18.97
C GLY A 339 -2.21 -17.52 -18.89
N HIS A 340 -2.18 -16.33 -19.52
CA HIS A 340 -1.06 -15.40 -19.38
C HIS A 340 -0.85 -14.99 -17.92
N GLY A 341 -1.94 -14.62 -17.20
CA GLY A 341 -1.86 -14.23 -15.79
C GLY A 341 -1.32 -15.34 -14.90
N MET A 342 -1.80 -16.56 -15.08
CA MET A 342 -1.33 -17.73 -14.30
C MET A 342 0.13 -18.08 -14.62
N LEU A 343 0.54 -18.03 -15.89
CA LEU A 343 1.93 -18.23 -16.28
C LEU A 343 2.83 -17.20 -15.59
N HIS A 344 2.44 -15.92 -15.63
CA HIS A 344 3.17 -14.83 -14.98
C HIS A 344 3.28 -15.01 -13.46
N LEU A 345 2.19 -15.42 -12.79
CA LEU A 345 2.20 -15.72 -11.35
C LEU A 345 3.14 -16.87 -10.98
N LEU A 346 3.20 -17.91 -11.82
CA LEU A 346 3.98 -19.12 -11.54
C LEU A 346 5.45 -19.00 -11.92
N THR A 347 5.80 -18.01 -12.74
CA THR A 347 7.19 -17.75 -13.17
C THR A 347 7.75 -16.49 -12.50
N ILE A 348 7.43 -15.31 -13.01
CA ILE A 348 8.05 -14.03 -12.61
C ILE A 348 7.63 -13.59 -11.21
N SER A 349 6.33 -13.64 -10.91
CA SER A 349 5.80 -13.21 -9.59
C SER A 349 5.66 -14.35 -8.59
N ARG A 350 6.34 -15.47 -8.81
CA ARG A 350 6.17 -16.69 -7.99
C ARG A 350 6.43 -16.45 -6.51
N GLY A 351 7.54 -15.79 -6.16
CA GLY A 351 7.88 -15.47 -4.78
C GLY A 351 6.78 -14.66 -4.10
N TYR A 352 6.39 -13.54 -4.71
CA TYR A 352 5.32 -12.69 -4.18
C TYR A 352 3.97 -13.42 -4.09
N PHE A 353 3.61 -14.23 -5.09
CA PHE A 353 2.36 -14.97 -5.09
C PHE A 353 2.32 -16.03 -3.97
N VAL A 354 3.38 -16.85 -3.87
CA VAL A 354 3.46 -17.91 -2.86
C VAL A 354 3.45 -17.31 -1.46
N ASP A 355 4.36 -16.39 -1.17
CA ASP A 355 4.54 -15.83 0.16
C ASP A 355 3.30 -15.05 0.65
N THR A 356 2.68 -14.27 -0.26
CA THR A 356 1.54 -13.42 0.11
C THR A 356 0.21 -14.15 0.05
N PHE A 357 -0.01 -14.98 -0.97
CA PHE A 357 -1.29 -15.65 -1.17
C PHE A 357 -1.52 -16.75 -0.14
N PHE A 358 -0.53 -17.63 0.06
CA PHE A 358 -0.69 -18.73 1.02
C PHE A 358 -0.70 -18.22 2.46
N ALA A 359 0.10 -17.20 2.81
CA ALA A 359 0.04 -16.58 4.12
C ALA A 359 -1.37 -16.00 4.39
N ARG A 360 -1.95 -15.26 3.44
CA ARG A 360 -3.31 -14.70 3.57
C ARG A 360 -4.41 -15.75 3.54
N LEU A 361 -4.25 -16.82 2.77
CA LEU A 361 -5.19 -17.93 2.77
C LEU A 361 -5.22 -18.61 4.14
N GLN A 362 -4.06 -18.78 4.75
CA GLN A 362 -3.94 -19.33 6.09
C GLN A 362 -4.60 -18.39 7.12
N ASP A 363 -4.35 -17.07 7.07
CA ASP A 363 -4.96 -16.09 7.96
C ASP A 363 -6.48 -16.04 7.78
N THR A 364 -6.97 -16.13 6.54
CA THR A 364 -8.41 -16.15 6.25
C THR A 364 -9.07 -17.45 6.74
N ALA A 365 -8.41 -18.59 6.56
CA ALA A 365 -8.90 -19.86 7.05
C ALA A 365 -8.95 -19.89 8.59
N ILE A 366 -7.91 -19.35 9.25
CA ILE A 366 -7.86 -19.20 10.71
C ILE A 366 -8.99 -18.27 11.18
N SER A 367 -9.17 -17.12 10.50
CA SER A 367 -10.23 -16.17 10.84
C SER A 367 -11.63 -16.75 10.62
N ALA A 368 -11.84 -17.53 9.56
CA ALA A 368 -13.10 -18.23 9.32
C ALA A 368 -13.38 -19.32 10.38
N LEU A 369 -12.35 -20.04 10.80
CA LEU A 369 -12.47 -21.03 11.89
C LEU A 369 -12.78 -20.38 13.24
N LEU A 370 -12.25 -19.18 13.50
CA LEU A 370 -12.55 -18.41 14.71
C LEU A 370 -13.98 -17.83 14.74
N VAL A 371 -14.59 -17.62 13.57
CA VAL A 371 -16.00 -17.16 13.44
C VAL A 371 -17.01 -18.30 13.66
N PHE A 372 -16.58 -19.56 13.56
CA PHE A 372 -17.44 -20.72 13.86
C PHE A 372 -17.15 -21.29 15.25
N PRO A 373 -17.81 -20.78 16.32
CA PRO A 373 -17.58 -21.22 17.70
C PRO A 373 -18.03 -22.67 17.99
N LEU A 374 -18.58 -23.37 16.99
CA LEU A 374 -19.01 -24.75 17.08
C LEU A 374 -17.90 -25.80 16.86
N LEU A 375 -16.73 -25.38 16.41
CA LEU A 375 -15.57 -26.27 16.34
C LEU A 375 -14.89 -26.30 17.71
N THR A 376 -14.95 -27.45 18.32
CA THR A 376 -14.50 -27.71 19.71
C THR A 376 -13.09 -27.19 19.98
N PRO A 377 -12.78 -26.77 21.23
CA PRO A 377 -11.44 -26.31 21.64
C PRO A 377 -10.31 -27.30 21.28
N ARG A 378 -10.61 -28.60 21.17
CA ARG A 378 -9.64 -29.61 20.73
C ARG A 378 -9.26 -29.50 19.25
N LEU A 379 -10.19 -29.17 18.34
CA LEU A 379 -9.89 -28.91 16.95
C LEU A 379 -9.11 -27.60 16.79
N GLN A 380 -9.44 -26.58 17.59
CA GLN A 380 -8.67 -25.34 17.64
C GLN A 380 -7.24 -25.58 18.12
N GLN A 381 -7.01 -26.41 19.12
CA GLN A 381 -5.66 -26.75 19.58
C GLN A 381 -4.89 -27.62 18.56
N THR A 382 -5.56 -28.52 17.84
CA THR A 382 -4.90 -29.41 16.88
C THR A 382 -4.57 -28.72 15.56
N PHE A 383 -5.41 -27.76 15.10
CA PHE A 383 -5.21 -27.02 13.84
C PHE A 383 -4.60 -25.63 14.01
N LEU A 384 -4.61 -25.08 15.21
CA LEU A 384 -4.07 -23.78 15.57
C LEU A 384 -2.81 -23.90 16.47
N LEU A 385 -2.00 -24.93 16.27
CA LEU A 385 -0.66 -24.94 16.85
C LEU A 385 0.11 -23.72 16.33
N ARG A 386 0.12 -22.73 17.19
CA ARG A 386 0.73 -21.43 16.99
C ARG A 386 2.23 -21.60 16.77
N PRO A 387 2.83 -20.87 15.83
CA PRO A 387 4.20 -20.50 16.04
C PRO A 387 4.32 -19.80 17.39
N CYS A 388 5.36 -20.07 18.15
CA CYS A 388 5.58 -19.50 19.46
C CYS A 388 5.68 -17.98 19.47
N SER A 389 5.86 -17.39 18.29
CA SER A 389 5.62 -15.99 17.99
C SER A 389 5.13 -15.85 16.55
N PRO A 390 3.95 -15.29 16.32
CA PRO A 390 3.47 -15.01 14.97
C PRO A 390 4.28 -13.92 14.25
N LEU A 391 5.12 -13.18 14.96
CA LEU A 391 5.91 -12.06 14.42
C LEU A 391 7.38 -12.35 14.24
N THR A 392 7.96 -13.30 14.97
CA THR A 392 9.40 -13.61 14.87
C THR A 392 9.68 -14.86 14.06
N ALA A 393 8.66 -15.61 13.63
CA ALA A 393 8.81 -16.90 12.93
C ALA A 393 9.78 -17.90 13.60
N GLN A 394 10.10 -17.69 14.87
CA GLN A 394 10.95 -18.61 15.62
C GLN A 394 10.16 -19.87 16.00
N PRO A 395 10.65 -21.07 15.65
CA PRO A 395 10.06 -22.31 16.13
C PRO A 395 10.13 -22.35 17.66
N CYS A 396 9.14 -23.00 18.29
CA CYS A 396 9.22 -23.28 19.71
C CYS A 396 10.51 -24.02 20.03
N PRO A 397 11.23 -23.67 21.12
CA PRO A 397 12.42 -24.41 21.51
C PRO A 397 12.10 -25.91 21.61
N GLY A 398 12.71 -26.73 20.73
CA GLY A 398 12.52 -28.19 20.72
C GLY A 398 11.68 -28.76 19.59
N GLU A 399 11.01 -27.95 18.74
CA GLU A 399 10.24 -28.49 17.58
C GLU A 399 10.96 -28.17 16.26
N SER A 400 11.32 -29.19 15.52
CA SER A 400 11.71 -29.03 14.12
C SER A 400 10.41 -28.92 13.28
N ILE A 401 10.34 -27.91 12.41
CA ILE A 401 9.17 -27.65 11.53
C ILE A 401 8.94 -28.85 10.57
N ALA A 402 9.93 -29.67 10.34
CA ALA A 402 9.87 -30.81 9.43
C ALA A 402 9.05 -32.00 9.94
N ASP A 403 8.91 -32.14 11.26
CA ASP A 403 8.35 -33.36 11.86
C ASP A 403 6.95 -33.17 12.47
N ALA A 404 6.30 -32.05 12.24
CA ALA A 404 5.02 -31.76 12.86
C ALA A 404 3.87 -32.58 12.22
N PRO A 405 3.15 -33.41 12.99
CA PRO A 405 2.04 -34.26 12.49
C PRO A 405 0.93 -33.47 11.77
N TRP A 406 0.81 -32.16 12.05
CA TRP A 406 -0.17 -31.29 11.44
C TRP A 406 0.05 -31.06 9.94
N GLN A 407 1.30 -31.16 9.42
CA GLN A 407 1.57 -31.04 7.99
C GLN A 407 0.91 -32.17 7.19
N TYR A 408 0.96 -33.39 7.72
CA TYR A 408 0.29 -34.52 7.11
C TYR A 408 -1.23 -34.40 7.21
N GLY A 409 -1.75 -33.96 8.35
CA GLY A 409 -3.17 -33.66 8.54
C GLY A 409 -3.71 -32.58 7.60
N ARG A 410 -2.91 -31.56 7.33
CA ARG A 410 -3.20 -30.49 6.38
C ARG A 410 -3.24 -31.03 4.93
N ILE A 411 -2.20 -31.77 4.52
CA ILE A 411 -2.14 -32.36 3.17
C ILE A 411 -3.31 -33.32 2.96
N VAL A 412 -3.61 -34.16 3.94
CA VAL A 412 -4.77 -35.06 3.89
C VAL A 412 -6.08 -34.27 3.81
N GLY A 413 -6.23 -33.21 4.60
CA GLY A 413 -7.40 -32.32 4.57
C GLY A 413 -7.58 -31.62 3.21
N GLU A 414 -6.50 -31.15 2.61
CA GLU A 414 -6.50 -30.54 1.29
C GLU A 414 -6.88 -31.56 0.19
N ILE A 415 -6.33 -32.77 0.26
CA ILE A 415 -6.67 -33.86 -0.65
C ILE A 415 -8.15 -34.26 -0.50
N LEU A 416 -8.65 -34.40 0.73
CA LEU A 416 -10.06 -34.72 1.00
C LEU A 416 -10.98 -33.60 0.50
N LEU A 417 -10.62 -32.33 0.67
CA LEU A 417 -11.38 -31.19 0.16
C LEU A 417 -11.44 -31.22 -1.37
N VAL A 418 -10.31 -31.44 -2.03
CA VAL A 418 -10.25 -31.57 -3.49
C VAL A 418 -11.10 -32.78 -3.94
N ALA A 419 -10.96 -33.90 -3.27
CA ALA A 419 -11.76 -35.11 -3.58
C ALA A 419 -13.27 -34.85 -3.40
N LEU A 420 -13.66 -34.15 -2.33
CA LEU A 420 -15.05 -33.76 -2.07
C LEU A 420 -15.58 -32.79 -3.15
N VAL A 421 -14.80 -31.80 -3.56
CA VAL A 421 -15.17 -30.88 -4.64
C VAL A 421 -15.33 -31.62 -5.97
N VAL A 422 -14.40 -32.52 -6.31
CA VAL A 422 -14.46 -33.36 -7.50
C VAL A 422 -15.68 -34.32 -7.45
N TYR A 423 -15.90 -34.94 -6.29
CA TYR A 423 -17.07 -35.79 -6.09
C TYR A 423 -18.38 -35.00 -6.23
N ALA A 424 -18.49 -33.85 -5.57
CA ALA A 424 -19.65 -32.96 -5.66
C ALA A 424 -19.91 -32.52 -7.10
N PHE A 425 -18.86 -32.23 -7.86
CA PHE A 425 -18.93 -31.85 -9.28
C PHE A 425 -19.54 -33.01 -10.12
N PHE A 426 -19.01 -34.22 -10.00
CA PHE A 426 -19.54 -35.37 -10.73
C PHE A 426 -20.94 -35.76 -10.27
N TRP A 427 -21.22 -35.65 -8.97
CA TRP A 427 -22.54 -35.89 -8.41
C TRP A 427 -23.59 -34.93 -8.97
N VAL A 428 -23.29 -33.62 -8.97
CA VAL A 428 -24.14 -32.57 -9.55
C VAL A 428 -24.33 -32.81 -11.04
N ARG A 429 -23.25 -33.14 -11.78
CA ARG A 429 -23.34 -33.50 -13.21
C ARG A 429 -24.28 -34.70 -13.46
N ARG A 430 -24.21 -35.71 -12.63
CA ARG A 430 -25.06 -36.89 -12.77
C ARG A 430 -26.53 -36.61 -12.47
N HIS A 431 -26.79 -35.68 -11.53
CA HIS A 431 -28.12 -35.36 -11.06
C HIS A 431 -28.63 -33.97 -11.51
N HIS A 432 -27.98 -33.35 -12.46
CA HIS A 432 -28.26 -31.95 -12.84
C HIS A 432 -29.70 -31.76 -13.33
N GLN A 433 -30.30 -32.71 -14.03
CA GLN A 433 -31.69 -32.64 -14.47
C GLN A 433 -32.64 -32.61 -13.26
N ARG A 434 -32.48 -33.51 -12.31
CA ARG A 434 -33.27 -33.52 -11.08
C ARG A 434 -33.14 -32.20 -10.30
N ILE A 435 -31.90 -31.69 -10.20
CA ILE A 435 -31.64 -30.42 -9.53
C ILE A 435 -32.34 -29.28 -10.26
N THR A 436 -32.22 -29.18 -11.60
CA THR A 436 -32.83 -28.12 -12.39
C THR A 436 -34.35 -28.18 -12.39
N ASP A 437 -34.96 -29.39 -12.32
CA ASP A 437 -36.40 -29.58 -12.26
C ASP A 437 -37.01 -29.15 -10.90
N HIS A 438 -36.21 -29.22 -9.83
CA HIS A 438 -36.63 -28.74 -8.50
C HIS A 438 -36.38 -27.24 -8.26
N LEU A 439 -35.53 -26.57 -9.05
CA LEU A 439 -35.25 -25.16 -8.88
C LEU A 439 -36.49 -24.21 -8.94
N PRO A 440 -37.48 -24.46 -9.83
CA PRO A 440 -38.69 -23.66 -9.86
C PRO A 440 -39.49 -23.73 -8.55
N ALA A 441 -39.52 -24.88 -7.87
CA ALA A 441 -40.18 -25.04 -6.59
C ALA A 441 -39.54 -24.25 -5.46
N LEU A 442 -38.23 -23.94 -5.59
CA LEU A 442 -37.49 -23.14 -4.62
C LEU A 442 -37.64 -21.63 -4.84
N TRP A 443 -38.21 -21.22 -6.00
CA TRP A 443 -38.31 -19.80 -6.38
C TRP A 443 -39.06 -18.93 -5.36
N PRO A 444 -40.23 -19.34 -4.79
CA PRO A 444 -40.90 -18.57 -3.77
C PRO A 444 -40.07 -18.38 -2.49
N TRP A 445 -39.31 -19.43 -2.10
CA TRP A 445 -38.39 -19.36 -0.96
C TRP A 445 -37.23 -18.42 -1.24
N TYR A 446 -36.65 -18.49 -2.43
CA TYR A 446 -35.60 -17.57 -2.87
C TYR A 446 -36.09 -16.12 -2.80
N GLN A 447 -37.28 -15.82 -3.33
CA GLN A 447 -37.83 -14.46 -3.26
C GLN A 447 -38.04 -13.98 -1.82
N ARG A 448 -38.56 -14.84 -0.94
CA ARG A 448 -38.71 -14.53 0.48
C ARG A 448 -37.35 -14.28 1.13
N ALA A 449 -36.37 -15.12 0.88
CA ALA A 449 -35.00 -14.97 1.41
C ALA A 449 -34.36 -13.65 0.94
N MET A 450 -34.53 -13.28 -0.33
CA MET A 450 -34.01 -12.01 -0.85
C MET A 450 -34.70 -10.79 -0.22
N ARG A 451 -36.02 -10.84 0.04
CA ARG A 451 -36.71 -9.78 0.75
C ARG A 451 -36.27 -9.65 2.21
N VAL A 452 -36.04 -10.77 2.89
CA VAL A 452 -35.49 -10.78 4.25
C VAL A 452 -34.05 -10.23 4.22
N ALA A 453 -33.23 -10.60 3.25
CA ALA A 453 -31.89 -10.09 3.08
C ALA A 453 -31.90 -8.57 2.80
N ALA A 454 -32.87 -8.06 2.02
CA ALA A 454 -33.01 -6.63 1.75
C ALA A 454 -33.29 -5.83 3.03
N VAL A 455 -34.21 -6.31 3.87
CA VAL A 455 -34.50 -5.69 5.18
C VAL A 455 -33.30 -5.84 6.12
N GLY A 456 -32.74 -7.04 6.17
CA GLY A 456 -31.55 -7.34 7.00
C GLY A 456 -30.36 -6.45 6.66
N LEU A 457 -30.15 -6.12 5.38
CA LEU A 457 -29.09 -5.22 4.93
C LEU A 457 -29.27 -3.80 5.51
N VAL A 458 -30.49 -3.27 5.50
CA VAL A 458 -30.78 -1.95 6.09
C VAL A 458 -30.51 -1.95 7.59
N VAL A 459 -31.00 -2.99 8.29
CA VAL A 459 -30.77 -3.15 9.74
C VAL A 459 -29.27 -3.29 10.06
N ALA A 460 -28.57 -4.16 9.31
CA ALA A 460 -27.11 -4.38 9.49
C ALA A 460 -26.31 -3.09 9.20
N ALA A 461 -26.66 -2.34 8.17
CA ALA A 461 -26.00 -1.08 7.86
C ALA A 461 -26.28 0.00 8.92
N SER A 462 -27.53 0.08 9.41
CA SER A 462 -27.89 0.99 10.52
C SER A 462 -27.12 0.64 11.79
N TYR A 463 -27.06 -0.65 12.13
CA TYR A 463 -26.24 -1.12 13.23
C TYR A 463 -24.75 -0.79 13.05
N ALA A 464 -24.18 -1.08 11.86
CA ALA A 464 -22.77 -0.85 11.57
C ALA A 464 -22.41 0.64 11.53
N TYR A 465 -23.37 1.52 11.23
CA TYR A 465 -23.15 2.96 11.18
C TYR A 465 -23.34 3.66 12.54
N PHE A 466 -24.43 3.37 13.25
CA PHE A 466 -24.84 4.13 14.45
C PHE A 466 -24.49 3.42 15.78
N VAL A 467 -24.49 2.08 15.80
CA VAL A 467 -24.35 1.32 17.07
C VAL A 467 -22.94 0.74 17.22
N ARG A 468 -22.44 0.05 16.19
CA ARG A 468 -21.17 -0.67 16.25
C ARG A 468 -19.97 0.21 16.63
N PRO A 469 -19.81 1.47 16.13
CA PRO A 469 -18.70 2.33 16.52
C PRO A 469 -18.65 2.67 18.01
N GLN A 470 -19.77 2.54 18.71
CA GLN A 470 -19.90 2.86 20.13
C GLN A 470 -19.65 1.65 21.05
N ILE A 471 -19.63 0.42 20.50
CA ILE A 471 -19.39 -0.80 21.25
C ILE A 471 -17.88 -1.03 21.40
N ILE A 472 -17.21 -0.17 22.15
CA ILE A 472 -15.81 -0.33 22.46
C ILE A 472 -15.72 -0.78 23.91
N THR A 473 -15.57 -2.07 24.13
CA THR A 473 -15.49 -2.66 25.46
C THR A 473 -14.06 -3.09 25.78
N THR A 474 -13.72 -3.13 27.07
CA THR A 474 -12.46 -3.69 27.58
C THR A 474 -12.25 -5.15 27.15
N THR A 475 -13.32 -5.89 26.89
CA THR A 475 -13.29 -7.26 26.37
C THR A 475 -12.70 -7.34 24.96
N ASN A 476 -12.90 -6.33 24.13
CA ASN A 476 -12.33 -6.30 22.78
C ASN A 476 -10.81 -6.08 22.80
N LEU A 477 -10.29 -5.43 23.83
CA LEU A 477 -8.85 -5.24 24.07
C LEU A 477 -8.17 -6.54 24.50
N ALA A 478 -8.83 -7.32 25.35
CA ALA A 478 -8.31 -8.61 25.82
C ALA A 478 -8.26 -9.68 24.70
N ALA A 479 -9.02 -9.48 23.63
CA ALA A 479 -9.04 -10.40 22.49
C ALA A 479 -7.92 -10.15 21.46
N LEU A 480 -7.06 -9.12 21.66
CA LEU A 480 -5.89 -8.90 20.80
C LEU A 480 -4.79 -9.92 21.14
N PRO A 481 -4.45 -10.84 20.23
CA PRO A 481 -3.39 -11.82 20.52
C PRO A 481 -2.07 -11.10 20.78
N GLY A 482 -1.50 -11.31 21.95
CA GLY A 482 -0.14 -10.89 22.29
C GLY A 482 0.04 -9.50 22.91
N CYS A 483 -1.05 -8.71 23.09
CA CYS A 483 -0.99 -7.37 23.69
C CYS A 483 -1.78 -7.30 24.99
N VAL A 484 -1.36 -8.05 26.00
CA VAL A 484 -2.19 -8.28 27.21
C VAL A 484 -1.92 -7.28 28.34
N THR A 485 -0.74 -6.65 28.39
CA THR A 485 -0.42 -5.68 29.44
C THR A 485 0.10 -4.35 28.89
N PRO A 486 -0.13 -3.23 29.63
CA PRO A 486 0.45 -1.92 29.28
C PRO A 486 1.99 -1.93 29.18
N GLU A 487 2.65 -2.82 29.90
CA GLU A 487 4.12 -2.96 29.90
C GLU A 487 4.61 -3.66 28.64
N GLN A 488 3.91 -4.68 28.15
CA GLN A 488 4.20 -5.33 26.87
C GLN A 488 4.00 -4.39 25.68
N LEU A 489 3.09 -3.43 25.80
CA LEU A 489 2.86 -2.38 24.83
C LEU A 489 3.94 -1.31 24.83
N ARG A 490 4.67 -1.15 25.93
CA ARG A 490 5.79 -0.21 26.08
C ARG A 490 7.14 -0.82 25.70
N ALA A 491 7.21 -2.14 25.54
CA ALA A 491 8.45 -2.80 25.19
C ALA A 491 8.89 -2.46 23.77
N PRO A 492 10.09 -1.91 23.53
CA PRO A 492 10.56 -1.49 22.21
C PRO A 492 10.70 -2.63 21.20
N HIS A 493 10.56 -3.87 21.63
CA HIS A 493 10.68 -5.08 20.78
C HIS A 493 9.55 -6.10 21.00
N GLY A 494 8.41 -5.66 21.57
CA GLY A 494 7.28 -6.56 21.79
C GLY A 494 6.54 -6.92 20.51
N VAL A 495 5.76 -7.99 20.63
CA VAL A 495 4.97 -8.61 19.54
C VAL A 495 3.93 -7.67 18.90
N CYS A 496 3.70 -6.49 19.50
CA CYS A 496 2.84 -5.44 19.01
C CYS A 496 3.54 -4.44 18.06
N LEU A 497 4.74 -4.75 17.60
CA LEU A 497 5.59 -3.85 16.81
C LEU A 497 4.98 -3.37 15.50
N ASP A 498 4.22 -4.18 14.79
CA ASP A 498 3.50 -3.73 13.59
C ASP A 498 2.36 -2.74 13.90
N LEU A 499 1.93 -2.72 15.14
CA LEU A 499 1.01 -1.75 15.69
C LEU A 499 1.73 -0.53 16.28
N GLN A 500 3.04 -0.65 16.49
CA GLN A 500 3.88 0.24 17.29
C GLN A 500 4.37 1.49 16.59
N GLY A 501 4.32 1.56 15.30
CA GLY A 501 4.45 2.86 14.66
C GLY A 501 3.46 3.90 15.21
N TYR A 502 2.56 3.46 16.08
CA TYR A 502 1.42 4.22 16.56
C TYR A 502 1.19 4.16 18.08
N VAL A 503 2.00 3.42 18.80
CA VAL A 503 1.78 3.20 20.26
C VAL A 503 2.83 3.97 21.05
N GLY A 504 2.69 5.29 21.10
CA GLY A 504 3.52 6.14 21.97
C GLY A 504 2.86 6.55 23.30
N ALA A 505 1.57 6.32 23.48
CA ALA A 505 0.83 6.84 24.64
C ALA A 505 0.35 5.72 25.59
N PRO A 506 0.30 5.98 26.90
CA PRO A 506 -0.28 5.06 27.86
C PRO A 506 -1.76 4.83 27.57
N ILE A 507 -2.19 3.57 27.62
CA ILE A 507 -3.57 3.15 27.38
C ILE A 507 -4.37 3.39 28.67
N ALA A 508 -4.60 4.62 29.03
CA ALA A 508 -5.64 4.93 30.00
C ALA A 508 -6.98 5.00 29.25
N PRO A 509 -8.00 4.24 29.64
CA PRO A 509 -9.31 4.43 29.05
C PRO A 509 -9.76 5.87 29.34
N PRO A 510 -10.38 6.56 28.35
CA PRO A 510 -10.98 7.85 28.62
C PRO A 510 -11.99 7.65 29.74
N VAL A 511 -11.81 8.39 30.81
CA VAL A 511 -12.75 8.41 31.93
C VAL A 511 -13.88 9.32 31.51
N TYR A 512 -15.01 8.73 31.10
CA TYR A 512 -16.23 9.49 30.90
C TYR A 512 -16.91 9.69 32.28
N ALA A 513 -17.25 10.92 32.57
CA ALA A 513 -17.94 11.24 33.82
C ALA A 513 -19.33 10.61 33.93
N ASP A 514 -19.93 10.31 32.76
CA ASP A 514 -21.28 9.73 32.65
C ASP A 514 -21.40 8.89 31.36
N PRO A 515 -21.90 7.64 31.46
CA PRO A 515 -22.06 6.76 30.28
C PRO A 515 -22.98 7.31 29.19
N VAL A 516 -24.01 8.07 29.56
CA VAL A 516 -24.98 8.65 28.62
C VAL A 516 -24.33 9.78 27.83
N SER A 517 -23.57 10.64 28.52
CA SER A 517 -22.79 11.71 27.90
C SER A 517 -21.75 11.17 26.92
N ALA A 518 -21.09 10.08 27.27
CA ALA A 518 -20.15 9.39 26.38
C ALA A 518 -20.83 8.86 25.11
N GLN A 519 -22.01 8.25 25.24
CA GLN A 519 -22.76 7.71 24.11
C GLN A 519 -23.26 8.82 23.18
N VAL A 520 -23.77 9.94 23.73
CA VAL A 520 -24.21 11.10 22.97
C VAL A 520 -23.03 11.76 22.22
N SER A 521 -21.89 11.90 22.88
CA SER A 521 -20.68 12.43 22.27
C SER A 521 -20.19 11.52 21.15
N ALA A 522 -20.15 10.20 21.36
CA ALA A 522 -19.76 9.24 20.35
C ALA A 522 -20.70 9.23 19.13
N LEU A 523 -22.02 9.35 19.35
CA LEU A 523 -23.01 9.48 18.29
C LEU A 523 -22.76 10.78 17.49
N TRP A 524 -22.52 11.88 18.18
CA TRP A 524 -22.30 13.18 17.56
C TRP A 524 -20.99 13.21 16.75
N ASP A 525 -19.92 12.60 17.25
CA ASP A 525 -18.67 12.44 16.54
C ASP A 525 -18.82 11.52 15.33
N THR A 526 -19.61 10.47 15.45
CA THR A 526 -19.97 9.56 14.36
C THR A 526 -20.70 10.31 13.24
N LEU A 527 -21.69 11.15 13.59
CA LEU A 527 -22.43 11.96 12.63
C LEU A 527 -21.56 13.00 11.92
N ARG A 528 -20.57 13.55 12.61
CA ARG A 528 -19.60 14.50 12.05
C ARG A 528 -18.48 13.82 11.25
N GLY A 529 -18.41 12.50 11.24
CA GLY A 529 -17.30 11.75 10.65
C GLY A 529 -16.01 11.88 11.42
N ARG A 530 -16.07 12.13 12.73
CA ARG A 530 -14.93 12.11 13.66
C ARG A 530 -15.08 10.89 14.56
N PRO A 531 -14.14 9.93 14.55
CA PRO A 531 -14.14 8.90 15.57
C PRO A 531 -13.81 9.52 16.93
N HIS A 532 -14.35 8.91 17.94
CA HIS A 532 -14.03 9.28 19.32
C HIS A 532 -12.53 9.19 19.56
N GLU A 533 -11.96 10.15 20.28
CA GLU A 533 -10.57 10.06 20.77
C GLU A 533 -10.42 8.89 21.72
N ILE A 534 -9.70 7.89 21.27
CA ILE A 534 -9.45 6.66 22.01
C ILE A 534 -7.95 6.39 21.93
N THR A 535 -7.43 5.74 22.96
CA THR A 535 -6.02 5.32 23.01
C THR A 535 -5.62 4.45 21.81
N PRO A 536 -4.35 4.40 21.38
CA PRO A 536 -3.91 3.76 20.14
C PRO A 536 -4.41 2.32 19.93
N LEU A 537 -4.49 1.52 20.97
CA LEU A 537 -4.97 0.14 20.87
C LEU A 537 -6.49 0.03 20.72
N ARG A 538 -7.21 0.86 21.45
CA ARG A 538 -8.65 1.05 21.25
C ARG A 538 -8.94 1.62 19.88
N ASP A 539 -8.05 2.49 19.36
CA ASP A 539 -8.14 3.05 18.03
C ASP A 539 -8.14 2.00 16.93
N LEU A 540 -7.37 0.94 17.05
CA LEU A 540 -7.38 -0.17 16.08
C LEU A 540 -8.72 -0.88 16.06
N TYR A 541 -9.32 -1.14 17.23
CA TYR A 541 -10.66 -1.71 17.29
C TYR A 541 -11.74 -0.71 16.92
N ALA A 542 -11.64 0.51 17.38
CA ALA A 542 -12.52 1.59 16.97
C ALA A 542 -12.41 1.84 15.48
N ASN A 543 -11.19 1.73 14.91
CA ASN A 543 -10.96 1.78 13.49
C ASN A 543 -11.76 0.69 12.76
N SER A 544 -11.68 -0.53 13.18
CA SER A 544 -12.43 -1.63 12.58
C SER A 544 -13.94 -1.47 12.77
N MET A 545 -14.37 -1.05 13.95
CA MET A 545 -15.79 -0.88 14.27
C MET A 545 -16.44 0.28 13.49
N ALA A 546 -15.71 1.34 13.20
CA ALA A 546 -16.20 2.53 12.51
C ALA A 546 -15.98 2.52 10.98
N ASN A 547 -15.63 1.40 10.38
CA ASN A 547 -15.31 1.35 8.93
C ASN A 547 -16.43 1.89 8.04
N LEU A 548 -17.70 1.62 8.33
CA LEU A 548 -18.82 2.14 7.53
C LEU A 548 -18.97 3.67 7.69
N VAL A 549 -18.70 4.20 8.89
CA VAL A 549 -18.68 5.66 9.14
C VAL A 549 -17.58 6.31 8.28
N ARG A 550 -16.42 5.67 8.19
CA ARG A 550 -15.29 6.17 7.38
C ARG A 550 -15.55 6.13 5.89
N VAL A 551 -16.29 5.15 5.40
CA VAL A 551 -16.85 5.19 4.04
C VAL A 551 -17.73 6.44 3.89
N GLY A 552 -18.54 6.76 4.89
CA GLY A 552 -19.37 7.96 4.95
C GLY A 552 -18.58 9.28 5.02
N TRP A 553 -17.32 9.30 5.47
CA TRP A 553 -16.48 10.51 5.39
C TRP A 553 -16.30 11.03 3.98
N TYR A 554 -16.34 10.13 2.97
CA TYR A 554 -16.10 10.45 1.58
C TYR A 554 -17.34 10.26 0.70
N LEU A 555 -18.43 9.70 1.25
CA LEU A 555 -19.67 9.48 0.51
C LEU A 555 -20.89 10.20 1.16
N SER A 556 -20.72 10.79 2.32
CA SER A 556 -21.72 11.27 3.29
C SER A 556 -22.55 10.15 3.92
N PRO A 557 -23.17 10.39 5.10
CA PRO A 557 -24.19 9.48 5.64
C PRO A 557 -25.34 9.26 4.66
N LEU A 558 -25.81 10.35 4.01
CA LEU A 558 -26.87 10.30 3.00
C LEU A 558 -26.50 9.36 1.85
N GLY A 559 -25.29 9.49 1.30
CA GLY A 559 -24.82 8.62 0.21
C GLY A 559 -24.71 7.16 0.62
N VAL A 560 -24.24 6.86 1.84
CA VAL A 560 -24.18 5.49 2.37
C VAL A 560 -25.59 4.89 2.42
N PHE A 561 -26.57 5.62 2.97
CA PHE A 561 -27.94 5.09 3.08
C PHE A 561 -28.66 5.04 1.73
N MET A 562 -28.40 5.98 0.79
CA MET A 562 -28.86 5.84 -0.60
C MET A 562 -28.32 4.57 -1.26
N ALA A 563 -27.04 4.24 -1.04
CA ALA A 563 -26.44 3.01 -1.55
C ALA A 563 -27.06 1.76 -0.94
N VAL A 564 -27.25 1.74 0.38
CA VAL A 564 -27.89 0.62 1.11
C VAL A 564 -29.32 0.41 0.62
N LEU A 565 -30.12 1.47 0.47
CA LEU A 565 -31.48 1.39 -0.05
C LEU A 565 -31.51 0.93 -1.51
N GLY A 566 -30.56 1.40 -2.34
CA GLY A 566 -30.42 0.93 -3.72
C GLY A 566 -30.08 -0.56 -3.79
N ALA A 567 -29.16 -1.03 -2.95
CA ALA A 567 -28.83 -2.45 -2.84
C ALA A 567 -30.04 -3.26 -2.34
N SER A 568 -30.79 -2.73 -1.37
CA SER A 568 -32.01 -3.35 -0.86
C SER A 568 -33.10 -3.44 -1.93
N ILE A 569 -33.25 -2.43 -2.80
CA ILE A 569 -34.15 -2.50 -3.95
C ILE A 569 -33.76 -3.64 -4.89
N VAL A 570 -32.46 -3.79 -5.21
CA VAL A 570 -31.95 -4.88 -6.07
C VAL A 570 -32.23 -6.24 -5.44
N LEU A 571 -31.95 -6.40 -4.15
CA LEU A 571 -32.26 -7.64 -3.42
C LEU A 571 -33.76 -7.94 -3.39
N TRP A 572 -34.60 -6.92 -3.14
CA TRP A 572 -36.05 -7.07 -3.10
C TRP A 572 -36.64 -7.52 -4.44
N GLN A 573 -36.09 -7.01 -5.55
CA GLN A 573 -36.46 -7.43 -6.90
C GLN A 573 -35.90 -8.83 -7.26
N GLY A 574 -34.89 -9.27 -6.52
CA GLY A 574 -34.15 -10.52 -6.75
C GLY A 574 -32.93 -10.33 -7.65
N ILE A 575 -31.88 -11.09 -7.31
CA ILE A 575 -30.66 -11.15 -8.11
C ILE A 575 -30.99 -11.90 -9.42
N ASN A 576 -30.57 -11.34 -10.54
CA ASN A 576 -30.86 -11.85 -11.86
C ASN A 576 -29.58 -12.12 -12.68
N ARG A 577 -29.73 -12.60 -13.92
CA ARG A 577 -28.60 -12.94 -14.80
C ARG A 577 -27.70 -11.76 -15.14
N ARG A 578 -28.20 -10.50 -15.07
CA ARG A 578 -27.45 -9.28 -15.42
C ARG A 578 -26.65 -8.74 -14.25
N ASN A 579 -27.11 -8.93 -13.00
CA ASN A 579 -26.53 -8.27 -11.83
C ASN A 579 -25.86 -9.20 -10.81
N TRP A 580 -25.90 -10.53 -10.98
CA TRP A 580 -25.42 -11.48 -9.97
C TRP A 580 -23.95 -11.30 -9.59
N LEU A 581 -23.05 -11.12 -10.58
CA LEU A 581 -21.62 -10.95 -10.31
C LEU A 581 -21.37 -9.64 -9.57
N PHE A 582 -22.01 -8.55 -10.03
CA PHE A 582 -21.91 -7.25 -9.39
C PHE A 582 -22.38 -7.29 -7.93
N VAL A 583 -23.58 -7.83 -7.67
CA VAL A 583 -24.16 -7.90 -6.33
C VAL A 583 -23.29 -8.78 -5.40
N LEU A 584 -22.91 -9.95 -5.87
CA LEU A 584 -22.15 -10.90 -5.08
C LEU A 584 -20.76 -10.34 -4.69
N VAL A 585 -20.02 -9.80 -5.65
CA VAL A 585 -18.67 -9.29 -5.38
C VAL A 585 -18.74 -7.99 -4.58
N THR A 586 -19.63 -7.05 -4.93
CA THR A 586 -19.74 -5.76 -4.21
C THR A 586 -20.19 -5.95 -2.76
N LEU A 587 -21.28 -6.69 -2.52
CA LEU A 587 -21.75 -6.91 -1.15
C LEU A 587 -20.80 -7.84 -0.37
N GLY A 588 -20.23 -8.86 -1.02
CA GLY A 588 -19.26 -9.74 -0.41
C GLY A 588 -18.00 -9.00 0.05
N THR A 589 -17.43 -8.15 -0.80
CA THR A 589 -16.28 -7.31 -0.42
C THR A 589 -16.65 -6.22 0.58
N ALA A 590 -17.86 -5.66 0.52
CA ALA A 590 -18.33 -4.72 1.54
C ALA A 590 -18.40 -5.39 2.92
N VAL A 591 -18.96 -6.58 3.02
CA VAL A 591 -18.95 -7.36 4.26
C VAL A 591 -17.51 -7.67 4.71
N LEU A 592 -16.64 -8.11 3.81
CA LEU A 592 -15.25 -8.45 4.11
C LEU A 592 -14.47 -7.26 4.68
N TYR A 593 -14.55 -6.09 4.04
CA TYR A 593 -13.75 -4.93 4.44
C TYR A 593 -14.41 -4.09 5.52
N ILE A 594 -15.75 -3.98 5.53
CA ILE A 594 -16.46 -3.15 6.51
C ILE A 594 -16.74 -3.93 7.79
N GLN A 595 -17.35 -5.13 7.66
CA GLN A 595 -17.80 -5.89 8.82
C GLN A 595 -16.68 -6.75 9.42
N LEU A 596 -15.94 -7.50 8.59
CA LEU A 596 -14.85 -8.36 9.02
C LEU A 596 -13.51 -7.64 9.13
N SER A 597 -13.43 -6.38 8.66
CA SER A 597 -12.26 -5.50 8.77
C SER A 597 -10.98 -6.06 8.17
N TYR A 598 -11.09 -6.92 7.15
CA TYR A 598 -9.97 -7.57 6.53
C TYR A 598 -8.99 -6.57 5.90
N GLY A 599 -7.78 -6.48 6.44
CA GLY A 599 -6.74 -5.57 5.97
C GLY A 599 -7.07 -4.08 6.09
N THR A 600 -7.98 -3.70 7.01
CA THR A 600 -8.40 -2.30 7.21
C THR A 600 -8.07 -1.75 8.61
N SER A 601 -7.36 -2.52 9.43
CA SER A 601 -7.25 -2.28 10.88
C SER A 601 -6.02 -1.48 11.32
N SER A 602 -5.05 -1.17 10.48
CA SER A 602 -3.77 -0.62 11.00
C SER A 602 -3.11 0.45 10.14
N GLN A 603 -3.85 1.15 9.31
CA GLN A 603 -3.24 2.09 8.36
C GLN A 603 -3.88 3.48 8.41
N THR A 604 -3.11 4.46 7.94
CA THR A 604 -3.52 5.87 7.90
C THR A 604 -4.58 6.15 6.83
N TYR A 605 -5.43 7.18 7.11
CA TYR A 605 -6.36 7.73 6.12
C TYR A 605 -5.63 8.84 5.33
N ILE A 606 -5.80 8.99 4.07
CA ILE A 606 -6.78 8.42 3.11
C ILE A 606 -6.35 7.03 2.56
N TYR A 607 -5.11 6.63 2.79
CA TYR A 607 -4.45 5.47 2.16
C TYR A 607 -5.20 4.14 2.38
N ILE A 608 -5.76 3.91 3.57
CA ILE A 608 -6.52 2.68 3.84
C ILE A 608 -7.77 2.54 2.97
N MET A 609 -8.33 3.65 2.46
CA MET A 609 -9.52 3.65 1.62
C MET A 609 -9.32 2.94 0.28
N ARG A 610 -8.08 2.62 -0.09
CA ARG A 610 -7.76 1.78 -1.27
C ARG A 610 -8.51 0.44 -1.26
N ARG A 611 -8.74 -0.15 -0.08
CA ARG A 611 -9.44 -1.42 0.05
C ARG A 611 -10.88 -1.37 -0.46
N TYR A 612 -11.51 -0.20 -0.36
CA TYR A 612 -12.88 0.02 -0.81
C TYR A 612 -12.98 0.48 -2.27
N LEU A 613 -11.85 0.90 -2.88
CA LEU A 613 -11.84 1.56 -4.18
C LEU A 613 -12.21 0.63 -5.33
N THR A 614 -11.77 -0.62 -5.29
CA THR A 614 -11.97 -1.56 -6.39
C THR A 614 -13.45 -1.90 -6.60
N ASN A 615 -14.19 -2.15 -5.51
CA ASN A 615 -15.55 -2.70 -5.57
C ASN A 615 -16.58 -1.92 -4.75
N VAL A 616 -16.22 -1.43 -3.55
CA VAL A 616 -17.21 -0.88 -2.60
C VAL A 616 -17.70 0.52 -3.02
N TYR A 617 -16.79 1.50 -3.18
CA TYR A 617 -17.17 2.84 -3.63
C TYR A 617 -17.86 2.85 -5.00
N PRO A 618 -17.31 2.16 -6.02
CA PRO A 618 -17.97 2.08 -7.32
C PRO A 618 -19.31 1.36 -7.24
N GLY A 619 -19.39 0.28 -6.48
CA GLY A 619 -20.63 -0.46 -6.28
C GLY A 619 -21.69 0.38 -5.55
N PHE A 620 -21.29 1.14 -4.54
CA PHE A 620 -22.20 2.08 -3.85
C PHE A 620 -22.67 3.18 -4.81
N ALA A 621 -21.80 3.69 -5.68
CA ALA A 621 -22.21 4.66 -6.70
C ALA A 621 -23.28 4.09 -7.66
N VAL A 622 -23.14 2.82 -8.08
CA VAL A 622 -24.15 2.12 -8.88
C VAL A 622 -25.47 2.00 -8.11
N PHE A 623 -25.44 1.57 -6.85
CA PHE A 623 -26.63 1.46 -6.02
C PHE A 623 -27.32 2.82 -5.79
N ILE A 624 -26.55 3.91 -5.60
CA ILE A 624 -27.09 5.28 -5.53
C ILE A 624 -27.81 5.64 -6.82
N GLY A 625 -27.22 5.33 -7.98
CA GLY A 625 -27.85 5.55 -9.28
C GLY A 625 -29.16 4.77 -9.44
N ILE A 626 -29.20 3.50 -8.98
CA ILE A 626 -30.41 2.67 -8.98
C ILE A 626 -31.48 3.28 -8.07
N PHE A 627 -31.12 3.67 -6.85
CA PHE A 627 -32.04 4.30 -5.90
C PHE A 627 -32.65 5.59 -6.45
N ALA A 628 -31.82 6.50 -6.95
CA ALA A 628 -32.27 7.78 -7.47
C ALA A 628 -33.25 7.62 -8.66
N VAL A 629 -32.90 6.75 -9.62
CA VAL A 629 -33.79 6.51 -10.79
C VAL A 629 -35.06 5.78 -10.40
N THR A 630 -35.02 4.85 -9.46
CA THR A 630 -36.24 4.15 -8.99
C THR A 630 -37.22 5.13 -8.33
N LEU A 631 -36.69 6.07 -7.52
CA LEU A 631 -37.51 7.13 -6.94
C LEU A 631 -38.10 8.07 -7.98
N TRP A 632 -37.35 8.40 -9.02
CA TRP A 632 -37.78 9.28 -10.10
C TRP A 632 -39.04 8.79 -10.83
N HIS A 633 -39.22 7.49 -11.00
CA HIS A 633 -40.33 6.87 -11.69
C HIS A 633 -41.60 6.70 -10.80
N GLN A 634 -41.61 7.29 -9.61
CA GLN A 634 -42.69 7.21 -8.65
C GLN A 634 -43.49 8.55 -8.57
N ALA A 635 -44.27 8.74 -7.49
CA ALA A 635 -45.07 9.95 -7.23
C ALA A 635 -44.21 11.23 -7.23
N TRP A 636 -44.80 12.40 -7.50
CA TRP A 636 -44.11 13.67 -7.67
C TRP A 636 -43.18 14.04 -6.50
N TRP A 637 -43.61 13.80 -5.25
CA TRP A 637 -42.79 14.09 -4.07
C TRP A 637 -41.53 13.22 -4.00
N ARG A 638 -41.58 12.00 -4.56
CA ARG A 638 -40.41 11.12 -4.66
C ARG A 638 -39.42 11.60 -5.71
N LYS A 639 -39.91 12.24 -6.78
CA LYS A 639 -39.04 12.92 -7.77
C LYS A 639 -38.28 14.07 -7.12
N VAL A 640 -38.97 14.90 -6.31
CA VAL A 640 -38.35 15.99 -5.55
C VAL A 640 -37.31 15.42 -4.57
N ALA A 641 -37.64 14.36 -3.84
CA ALA A 641 -36.72 13.70 -2.93
C ALA A 641 -35.48 13.14 -3.66
N SER A 642 -35.65 12.56 -4.85
CA SER A 642 -34.53 12.08 -5.69
C SER A 642 -33.62 13.23 -6.11
N ILE A 643 -34.17 14.33 -6.61
CA ILE A 643 -33.36 15.51 -6.99
C ILE A 643 -32.65 16.09 -5.78
N ALA A 644 -33.35 16.32 -4.67
CA ALA A 644 -32.79 16.93 -3.47
C ALA A 644 -31.67 16.10 -2.88
N SER A 645 -31.89 14.78 -2.73
CA SER A 645 -30.86 13.88 -2.18
C SER A 645 -29.63 13.78 -3.09
N THR A 646 -29.81 13.71 -4.40
CA THR A 646 -28.71 13.67 -5.37
C THR A 646 -27.95 15.00 -5.39
N ALA A 647 -28.65 16.14 -5.34
CA ALA A 647 -28.02 17.47 -5.29
C ALA A 647 -27.23 17.68 -4.00
N LEU A 648 -27.79 17.31 -2.83
CA LEU A 648 -27.08 17.39 -1.55
C LEU A 648 -25.84 16.49 -1.52
N LEU A 649 -25.95 15.26 -2.05
CA LEU A 649 -24.80 14.37 -2.16
C LEU A 649 -23.73 14.96 -3.09
N THR A 650 -24.12 15.49 -4.24
CA THR A 650 -23.18 16.12 -5.19
C THR A 650 -22.47 17.30 -4.54
N LEU A 651 -23.19 18.17 -3.84
CA LEU A 651 -22.62 19.29 -3.11
C LEU A 651 -21.59 18.82 -2.06
N PHE A 652 -21.93 17.78 -1.29
CA PHE A 652 -21.02 17.18 -0.33
C PHE A 652 -19.74 16.65 -1.00
N LEU A 653 -19.87 15.94 -2.12
CA LEU A 653 -18.72 15.39 -2.86
C LEU A 653 -17.81 16.50 -3.41
N VAL A 654 -18.40 17.58 -3.97
CA VAL A 654 -17.64 18.75 -4.44
C VAL A 654 -16.88 19.43 -3.31
N ILE A 655 -17.48 19.56 -2.13
CA ILE A 655 -16.79 20.11 -0.95
C ILE A 655 -15.66 19.18 -0.51
N THR A 656 -15.91 17.88 -0.45
CA THR A 656 -14.99 16.88 0.08
C THR A 656 -13.76 16.64 -0.82
N VAL A 657 -13.89 16.84 -2.14
CA VAL A 657 -12.78 16.65 -3.08
C VAL A 657 -11.81 17.84 -3.10
N ARG A 658 -12.24 19.03 -2.68
CA ARG A 658 -11.39 20.26 -2.72
C ARG A 658 -10.05 20.12 -2.05
N PRO A 659 -9.92 19.57 -0.82
CA PRO A 659 -8.62 19.42 -0.17
C PRO A 659 -7.65 18.56 -0.98
N VAL A 660 -8.15 17.49 -1.62
CA VAL A 660 -7.36 16.60 -2.46
C VAL A 660 -6.83 17.29 -3.71
N LEU A 661 -7.55 18.29 -4.22
CA LEU A 661 -7.20 19.06 -5.41
C LEU A 661 -6.35 20.29 -5.11
N ALA A 662 -6.19 20.66 -3.85
CA ALA A 662 -5.49 21.91 -3.46
C ALA A 662 -4.05 21.92 -3.93
N GLU A 663 -3.37 20.76 -3.91
CA GLU A 663 -1.99 20.63 -4.37
C GLU A 663 -1.75 19.24 -5.00
N VAL A 664 -0.58 19.06 -5.62
CA VAL A 664 -0.10 17.77 -6.14
C VAL A 664 0.80 17.15 -5.08
N GLU A 665 0.46 15.95 -4.65
CA GLU A 665 1.22 15.21 -3.63
C GLU A 665 2.63 14.90 -4.11
N LEU A 666 3.62 15.24 -3.28
CA LEU A 666 5.05 15.11 -3.52
C LEU A 666 5.54 15.83 -4.81
N ARG A 667 4.87 16.91 -5.21
CA ARG A 667 5.30 17.74 -6.34
C ARG A 667 6.77 18.13 -6.18
N GLY A 668 7.57 17.89 -7.23
CA GLY A 668 9.01 18.14 -7.25
C GLY A 668 9.86 16.94 -6.84
N ALA A 669 9.27 15.80 -6.53
CA ALA A 669 10.01 14.58 -6.17
C ALA A 669 10.92 14.09 -7.30
N LEU A 670 10.43 14.08 -8.54
CA LEU A 670 11.25 13.72 -9.72
C LEU A 670 12.45 14.65 -9.90
N THR A 671 12.25 15.95 -9.75
CA THR A 671 13.31 16.97 -9.85
C THR A 671 14.33 16.81 -8.72
N SER A 672 13.87 16.61 -7.49
CA SER A 672 14.75 16.41 -6.34
C SER A 672 15.60 15.15 -6.49
N VAL A 673 15.01 14.05 -6.91
CA VAL A 673 15.74 12.79 -7.16
C VAL A 673 16.75 12.95 -8.30
N ALA A 674 16.40 13.66 -9.38
CA ALA A 674 17.33 13.95 -10.46
C ALA A 674 18.54 14.80 -10.00
N GLN A 675 18.31 15.81 -9.14
CA GLN A 675 19.38 16.60 -8.55
C GLN A 675 20.30 15.74 -7.65
N ILE A 676 19.71 14.89 -6.81
CA ILE A 676 20.48 13.97 -5.95
C ILE A 676 21.31 13.00 -6.80
N ALA A 677 20.75 12.52 -7.90
CA ALA A 677 21.44 11.61 -8.80
C ALA A 677 22.72 12.23 -9.40
N THR A 678 22.78 13.53 -9.59
CA THR A 678 23.99 14.20 -10.12
C THR A 678 25.15 14.27 -9.11
N LEU A 679 24.91 13.93 -7.83
CA LEU A 679 25.94 13.93 -6.80
C LEU A 679 26.89 12.72 -6.90
N SER A 680 26.54 11.68 -7.66
CA SER A 680 27.34 10.47 -7.84
C SER A 680 27.59 10.22 -9.32
N GLN A 681 28.80 9.75 -9.65
CA GLN A 681 29.16 9.37 -11.03
C GLN A 681 28.68 7.93 -11.36
N PRO A 682 28.49 7.60 -12.63
CA PRO A 682 28.26 6.22 -13.03
C PRO A 682 29.37 5.29 -12.51
N GLY A 683 29.00 4.22 -11.85
CA GLY A 683 29.96 3.27 -11.24
C GLY A 683 30.25 3.49 -9.76
N ASP A 684 29.96 4.69 -9.21
CA ASP A 684 30.05 4.92 -7.77
C ASP A 684 29.06 4.04 -6.99
N VAL A 685 29.42 3.67 -5.77
CA VAL A 685 28.56 2.92 -4.86
C VAL A 685 28.11 3.81 -3.72
N THR A 686 26.81 3.90 -3.50
CA THR A 686 26.24 4.68 -2.40
C THR A 686 25.61 3.74 -1.37
N LEU A 687 26.06 3.86 -0.12
CA LEU A 687 25.56 3.11 1.02
C LEU A 687 24.68 4.02 1.86
N ILE A 688 23.41 3.67 2.04
CA ILE A 688 22.48 4.45 2.87
C ILE A 688 22.24 3.73 4.19
N ARG A 689 22.38 4.46 5.29
CA ARG A 689 21.94 4.02 6.61
C ARG A 689 21.02 5.13 7.14
N GLY A 690 19.78 4.83 7.27
CA GLY A 690 18.78 5.79 7.76
C GLY A 690 18.12 5.34 9.02
N GLY A 691 17.70 6.30 9.82
CA GLY A 691 16.71 6.19 10.86
C GLY A 691 17.07 5.34 12.08
N SER A 692 16.46 5.69 13.18
CA SER A 692 16.37 4.82 14.35
C SER A 692 15.41 3.65 14.04
N PRO A 693 15.70 2.41 14.45
CA PRO A 693 14.72 1.33 14.38
C PRO A 693 13.42 1.62 15.15
N ASN A 694 13.41 2.66 15.98
CA ASN A 694 12.25 3.16 16.71
C ASN A 694 11.37 4.11 15.89
N TYR A 695 11.75 4.47 14.67
CA TYR A 695 10.97 5.32 13.78
C TYR A 695 10.06 4.45 12.92
N GLY A 696 8.85 4.22 13.39
CA GLY A 696 7.82 3.45 12.68
C GLY A 696 7.20 4.13 11.46
N ALA A 697 7.77 5.25 11.01
CA ALA A 697 7.31 5.89 9.79
C ALA A 697 8.20 5.45 8.62
N ALA A 698 7.56 5.08 7.52
CA ALA A 698 8.20 4.78 6.24
C ALA A 698 9.14 5.89 5.72
N ARG A 699 9.09 7.07 6.34
CA ARG A 699 9.87 8.27 5.99
C ARG A 699 11.36 8.14 6.24
N ASP A 700 11.76 7.34 7.23
CA ASP A 700 13.18 7.18 7.63
C ASP A 700 13.76 5.85 7.18
N SER A 701 13.04 5.14 6.31
CA SER A 701 13.52 3.90 5.71
C SER A 701 14.62 4.20 4.69
N ILE A 702 15.70 3.44 4.74
CA ILE A 702 16.77 3.40 3.75
C ILE A 702 16.22 3.38 2.32
N ASP A 703 15.14 2.67 2.12
CA ASP A 703 14.55 2.39 0.82
C ASP A 703 13.83 3.61 0.20
N VAL A 704 13.49 4.62 1.01
CA VAL A 704 12.76 5.80 0.55
C VAL A 704 13.49 6.48 -0.60
N LEU A 705 14.75 6.83 -0.40
CA LEU A 705 15.57 7.53 -1.39
C LEU A 705 16.26 6.56 -2.37
N ALA A 706 16.67 5.38 -1.90
CA ALA A 706 17.42 4.42 -2.69
C ALA A 706 16.63 3.90 -3.90
N LEU A 707 15.35 3.62 -3.74
CA LEU A 707 14.54 3.01 -4.81
C LEU A 707 14.47 3.87 -6.08
N PRO A 708 14.11 5.17 -6.05
CA PRO A 708 14.06 5.96 -7.27
C PRO A 708 15.45 6.23 -7.89
N LEU A 709 16.52 6.32 -7.10
CA LEU A 709 17.89 6.45 -7.63
C LEU A 709 18.31 5.22 -8.43
N VAL A 710 17.96 4.02 -7.93
CA VAL A 710 18.19 2.76 -8.66
C VAL A 710 17.29 2.66 -9.88
N ALA A 711 16.01 2.93 -9.75
CA ALA A 711 15.03 2.66 -10.79
C ALA A 711 15.11 3.62 -11.98
N ILE A 712 15.27 4.91 -11.67
CA ILE A 712 15.24 5.97 -12.68
C ILE A 712 16.64 6.26 -13.23
N HIS A 713 17.65 6.29 -12.35
CA HIS A 713 18.99 6.77 -12.67
C HIS A 713 20.08 5.67 -12.71
N ASP A 714 19.70 4.40 -12.53
CA ASP A 714 20.62 3.24 -12.61
C ASP A 714 21.82 3.31 -11.66
N GLN A 715 21.63 3.92 -10.50
CA GLN A 715 22.72 4.07 -9.54
C GLN A 715 22.88 2.83 -8.65
N ALA A 716 24.10 2.48 -8.31
CA ALA A 716 24.42 1.40 -7.37
C ALA A 716 24.22 1.89 -5.92
N VAL A 717 22.95 1.94 -5.48
CA VAL A 717 22.57 2.36 -4.13
C VAL A 717 22.11 1.17 -3.32
N PHE A 718 22.69 0.97 -2.13
CA PHE A 718 22.38 -0.11 -1.20
C PHE A 718 22.08 0.43 0.19
N GLY A 719 21.20 -0.26 0.90
CA GLY A 719 20.94 0.02 2.31
C GLY A 719 21.83 -0.79 3.23
N ILE A 720 22.45 -0.18 4.23
CA ILE A 720 23.08 -0.92 5.33
C ILE A 720 21.97 -1.34 6.29
N ARG A 721 21.63 -2.62 6.26
CA ARG A 721 20.49 -3.16 7.00
C ARG A 721 20.84 -3.75 8.37
N SER A 722 22.10 -4.10 8.58
CA SER A 722 22.55 -4.53 9.90
C SER A 722 22.52 -3.36 10.88
N LEU A 723 22.03 -3.61 12.08
CA LEU A 723 22.06 -2.64 13.17
C LEU A 723 23.48 -2.42 13.71
N THR A 724 24.35 -3.38 13.50
CA THR A 724 25.72 -3.38 14.01
C THR A 724 26.73 -3.80 12.93
N PRO A 725 26.80 -3.07 11.77
CA PRO A 725 27.70 -3.43 10.68
C PRO A 725 29.18 -3.37 11.11
N GLU A 726 29.49 -2.56 12.09
CA GLU A 726 30.83 -2.33 12.61
C GLU A 726 31.45 -3.58 13.26
N LYS A 727 30.65 -4.54 13.74
CA LYS A 727 31.13 -5.85 14.20
C LYS A 727 31.91 -6.61 13.12
N TYR A 728 31.64 -6.31 11.87
CA TYR A 728 32.23 -6.93 10.69
C TYR A 728 33.10 -5.93 9.92
N GLY A 729 33.64 -4.95 10.64
CA GLY A 729 34.39 -3.85 10.05
C GLY A 729 35.56 -4.26 9.20
N ARG A 730 36.33 -5.30 9.62
CA ARG A 730 37.49 -5.81 8.85
C ARG A 730 37.05 -6.41 7.54
N GLU A 731 36.00 -7.23 7.56
CA GLU A 731 35.46 -7.94 6.40
C GLU A 731 34.83 -6.97 5.41
N LEU A 732 34.04 -6.01 5.89
CA LEU A 732 33.41 -4.99 5.05
C LEU A 732 34.45 -4.03 4.44
N THR A 733 35.49 -3.67 5.20
CA THR A 733 36.59 -2.83 4.71
C THR A 733 37.27 -3.45 3.49
N THR A 734 37.48 -4.77 3.46
CA THR A 734 38.09 -5.49 2.33
C THR A 734 37.26 -5.30 1.04
N VAL A 735 35.93 -5.42 1.12
CA VAL A 735 35.06 -5.25 -0.03
C VAL A 735 35.05 -3.80 -0.52
N TRP A 736 34.94 -2.84 0.38
CA TRP A 736 34.91 -1.42 0.02
C TRP A 736 36.25 -0.94 -0.53
N GLN A 737 37.35 -1.43 0.02
CA GLN A 737 38.70 -1.20 -0.51
C GLN A 737 38.84 -1.80 -1.92
N GLY A 738 38.29 -2.98 -2.16
CA GLY A 738 38.23 -3.59 -3.48
C GLY A 738 37.55 -2.68 -4.51
N TRP A 739 36.35 -2.12 -4.18
CA TRP A 739 35.66 -1.17 -5.05
C TRP A 739 36.46 0.11 -5.31
N MET A 740 37.12 0.66 -4.28
CA MET A 740 38.03 1.81 -4.44
C MET A 740 39.22 1.52 -5.32
N ASN A 741 39.80 0.33 -5.21
CA ASN A 741 40.93 -0.11 -6.04
C ASN A 741 40.52 -0.31 -7.52
N GLU A 742 39.22 -0.61 -7.76
CA GLU A 742 38.62 -0.64 -9.10
C GLU A 742 38.31 0.76 -9.64
N GLY A 743 38.63 1.84 -8.92
CA GLY A 743 38.40 3.23 -9.32
C GLY A 743 37.00 3.74 -8.99
N ARG A 744 36.18 3.02 -8.24
CA ARG A 744 34.86 3.46 -7.79
C ARG A 744 34.98 4.33 -6.55
N SER A 745 34.22 5.43 -6.49
CA SER A 745 34.05 6.14 -5.22
C SER A 745 32.96 5.46 -4.40
N VAL A 746 33.18 5.35 -3.10
CA VAL A 746 32.21 4.80 -2.15
C VAL A 746 31.69 5.93 -1.29
N PHE A 747 30.37 6.17 -1.34
CA PHE A 747 29.70 7.18 -0.56
C PHE A 747 28.88 6.55 0.56
N TYR A 748 28.77 7.26 1.66
CA TYR A 748 27.93 6.93 2.78
C TYR A 748 26.92 8.05 3.01
N VAL A 749 25.65 7.72 3.04
CA VAL A 749 24.55 8.65 3.27
C VAL A 749 23.89 8.26 4.59
N ALA A 750 24.02 9.11 5.58
CA ALA A 750 23.58 8.87 6.94
C ALA A 750 22.40 9.75 7.32
N GLY A 751 21.34 9.14 7.80
CA GLY A 751 20.27 9.79 8.55
C GLY A 751 20.58 9.88 10.04
N ALA A 752 19.60 10.25 10.86
CA ALA A 752 19.74 10.24 12.31
C ALA A 752 20.20 8.85 12.81
N ASN A 753 21.05 8.82 13.83
CA ASN A 753 21.66 7.60 14.38
C ASN A 753 22.52 6.81 13.38
N GLY A 754 23.10 7.53 12.43
CA GLY A 754 23.90 6.96 11.35
C GLY A 754 25.38 6.78 11.68
N ALA A 755 25.79 6.63 12.95
CA ALA A 755 27.18 6.42 13.30
C ALA A 755 27.75 5.17 12.59
N LEU A 756 28.91 5.34 11.97
CA LEU A 756 29.62 4.27 11.29
C LEU A 756 31.11 4.32 11.66
N TRP A 757 31.65 3.19 12.07
CA TRP A 757 33.09 3.04 12.30
C TRP A 757 33.62 1.87 11.49
N MET A 758 34.70 2.13 10.77
CA MET A 758 35.37 1.13 9.95
C MET A 758 36.89 1.23 10.12
N PRO A 759 37.59 0.13 10.37
CA PRO A 759 39.04 0.15 10.56
C PRO A 759 39.74 0.62 9.28
N ASN A 760 40.78 1.49 9.45
CA ASN A 760 41.53 2.07 8.33
C ASN A 760 40.74 2.81 7.27
N MET A 761 39.58 3.33 7.64
CA MET A 761 38.72 4.19 6.79
C MET A 761 38.19 5.38 7.58
N HIS A 762 37.98 6.49 6.92
CA HIS A 762 37.37 7.65 7.51
C HIS A 762 36.30 8.26 6.57
N LEU A 763 35.44 9.07 7.14
CA LEU A 763 34.33 9.71 6.46
C LEU A 763 34.66 11.17 6.20
N VAL A 764 34.69 11.57 4.93
CA VAL A 764 34.85 12.97 4.51
C VAL A 764 33.49 13.55 4.20
N LYS A 765 33.07 14.55 4.98
CA LYS A 765 31.76 15.20 4.85
C LYS A 765 31.63 15.86 3.48
N LYS A 766 30.47 15.70 2.85
CA LYS A 766 30.07 16.27 1.56
C LYS A 766 28.75 17.05 1.73
N GLU A 767 28.22 17.60 0.66
CA GLU A 767 26.94 18.32 0.68
C GLU A 767 25.81 17.46 1.23
N PRO A 768 24.94 18.01 2.09
CA PRO A 768 23.79 17.31 2.61
C PRO A 768 22.74 17.07 1.52
N ILE A 769 21.95 16.02 1.70
CA ILE A 769 20.77 15.73 0.89
C ILE A 769 19.54 16.16 1.67
N THR A 770 18.84 17.19 1.16
CA THR A 770 17.59 17.67 1.77
C THR A 770 16.46 17.65 0.76
N VAL A 771 15.31 17.11 1.14
CA VAL A 771 14.09 17.09 0.33
C VAL A 771 12.94 17.61 1.18
N ASN A 772 12.18 18.57 0.66
CA ASN A 772 11.05 19.18 1.36
C ASN A 772 9.88 19.33 0.37
N LEU A 773 8.90 18.44 0.45
CA LEU A 773 7.83 18.27 -0.52
C LEU A 773 6.44 18.32 0.13
N PRO A 774 5.41 18.81 -0.59
CA PRO A 774 4.04 18.78 -0.09
C PRO A 774 3.55 17.33 0.02
N GLU A 775 3.01 16.95 1.16
CA GLU A 775 2.43 15.64 1.41
C GLU A 775 1.03 15.80 1.99
N PHE A 776 0.05 15.06 1.45
CA PHE A 776 -1.29 15.07 1.99
C PHE A 776 -1.27 14.44 3.39
N SER A 777 -1.79 15.15 4.38
CA SER A 777 -1.76 14.73 5.78
C SER A 777 -2.40 13.35 5.93
N GLN A 778 -1.67 12.42 6.52
CA GLN A 778 -2.15 11.07 6.79
C GLN A 778 -2.41 10.93 8.29
N LEU A 779 -3.67 10.79 8.64
CA LEU A 779 -4.13 10.75 10.04
C LEU A 779 -4.76 9.39 10.32
N LEU A 780 -4.56 8.88 11.54
CA LEU A 780 -5.10 7.58 11.95
C LEU A 780 -6.62 7.60 12.14
N ASN A 781 -7.11 8.56 12.91
CA ASN A 781 -8.49 8.60 13.39
C ASN A 781 -9.29 9.79 12.91
N GLN A 782 -8.72 10.59 12.03
CA GLN A 782 -9.36 11.78 11.50
C GLN A 782 -9.33 11.78 9.99
N LYS A 783 -10.37 12.36 9.38
CA LYS A 783 -10.40 12.61 7.95
C LYS A 783 -9.35 13.67 7.61
N PRO A 784 -8.32 13.34 6.80
CA PRO A 784 -7.34 14.33 6.40
C PRO A 784 -8.00 15.40 5.50
N GLY A 785 -7.58 16.64 5.68
CA GLY A 785 -8.16 17.79 4.98
C GLY A 785 -7.14 18.84 4.52
N SER A 786 -5.85 18.58 4.69
CA SER A 786 -4.78 19.54 4.37
C SER A 786 -3.52 18.87 3.89
N PHE A 787 -2.65 19.65 3.25
CA PHE A 787 -1.28 19.24 2.95
C PHE A 787 -0.34 19.69 4.08
N GLY A 788 0.57 18.80 4.48
CA GLY A 788 1.75 19.09 5.27
C GLY A 788 3.01 19.08 4.40
N ARG A 789 4.16 18.89 5.04
CA ARG A 789 5.45 18.77 4.36
C ARG A 789 6.14 17.46 4.73
N MET A 790 6.59 16.71 3.74
CA MET A 790 7.53 15.61 3.91
C MET A 790 8.95 16.20 3.86
N GLN A 791 9.68 16.01 4.93
CA GLN A 791 11.10 16.43 5.01
C GLN A 791 11.97 15.16 5.09
N ILE A 792 13.01 15.12 4.27
CA ILE A 792 14.06 14.10 4.32
C ILE A 792 15.37 14.86 4.41
N SER A 793 16.18 14.52 5.40
CA SER A 793 17.51 15.12 5.59
C SER A 793 18.53 14.02 5.86
N TYR A 794 19.53 13.95 5.00
CA TYR A 794 20.66 13.04 5.14
C TYR A 794 21.95 13.82 4.98
N GLN A 795 22.99 13.44 5.74
CA GLN A 795 24.35 13.89 5.51
C GLN A 795 25.09 12.90 4.62
N ARG A 796 25.71 13.40 3.54
CA ARG A 796 26.52 12.61 2.64
C ARG A 796 27.98 12.68 3.04
N TYR A 797 28.68 11.53 3.00
CA TYR A 797 30.10 11.40 3.23
C TYR A 797 30.73 10.61 2.09
N GLN A 798 32.01 10.83 1.84
CA GLN A 798 32.84 9.94 1.04
C GLN A 798 33.66 9.05 1.98
N ILE A 799 33.66 7.75 1.74
CA ILE A 799 34.51 6.80 2.46
C ILE A 799 35.89 6.85 1.80
N VAL A 800 36.91 7.13 2.59
CA VAL A 800 38.31 7.24 2.13
C VAL A 800 39.18 6.31 2.96
N ALA A 801 40.16 5.63 2.31
CA ALA A 801 41.16 4.80 2.99
C ALA A 801 42.09 5.66 3.86
N GLY A 802 42.49 5.11 4.99
CA GLY A 802 43.38 5.75 5.96
C GLY A 802 42.69 6.12 7.27
N SER A 803 43.45 6.48 8.29
CA SER A 803 42.97 6.91 9.59
C SER A 803 42.56 8.40 9.53
N GLY A 804 41.31 8.72 9.85
CA GLY A 804 40.81 10.07 10.02
C GLY A 804 40.45 10.34 11.48
N ARG A 805 40.54 11.61 11.90
CA ARG A 805 40.12 12.02 13.25
C ARG A 805 38.62 12.45 13.19
N LEU A 806 37.86 12.04 14.20
CA LEU A 806 36.52 12.54 14.38
C LEU A 806 36.51 14.06 14.61
N PRO A 807 35.42 14.77 14.26
CA PRO A 807 35.31 16.19 14.52
C PRO A 807 35.25 16.48 16.02
N GLU A 808 35.94 17.53 16.48
CA GLU A 808 35.87 18.03 17.86
C GLU A 808 34.63 18.86 18.14
N ARG A 809 33.90 19.21 17.09
CA ARG A 809 32.62 19.91 17.09
C ARG A 809 31.64 19.18 16.22
N ILE A 810 30.49 18.86 16.77
CA ILE A 810 29.45 18.05 16.15
C ILE A 810 28.14 18.85 16.18
N ASP A 811 27.52 19.07 15.04
CA ASP A 811 26.19 19.64 14.91
C ASP A 811 25.13 18.56 14.50
N THR A 812 23.92 18.98 14.31
CA THR A 812 22.81 18.09 13.91
C THR A 812 23.02 17.43 12.54
N SER A 813 23.90 17.96 11.70
CA SER A 813 24.22 17.40 10.38
C SER A 813 25.32 16.33 10.45
N ASP A 814 26.05 16.20 11.56
CA ASP A 814 27.08 15.18 11.73
C ASP A 814 26.49 13.81 12.14
N THR A 815 25.55 13.33 11.33
CA THR A 815 24.78 12.11 11.58
C THR A 815 25.65 10.87 11.72
N ALA A 816 26.84 10.84 11.12
CA ALA A 816 27.84 9.77 11.30
C ALA A 816 28.46 9.71 12.71
N SER A 817 28.27 10.74 13.50
CA SER A 817 28.66 10.81 14.91
C SER A 817 27.50 10.53 15.88
N GLN A 818 26.27 10.50 15.39
CA GLN A 818 25.08 10.16 16.17
C GLN A 818 24.95 8.64 16.27
N VAL A 819 25.09 8.09 17.47
CA VAL A 819 25.07 6.66 17.73
C VAL A 819 23.65 6.15 17.96
N SER A 820 22.88 6.83 18.80
CA SER A 820 21.49 6.47 19.11
C SER A 820 20.74 7.63 19.73
N GLY A 821 19.42 7.53 19.74
CA GLY A 821 18.54 8.42 20.49
C GLY A 821 18.24 9.77 19.83
N PHE A 822 18.50 9.94 18.53
CA PHE A 822 18.19 11.13 17.77
C PHE A 822 17.04 10.93 16.79
N TYR A 823 16.21 11.97 16.64
CA TYR A 823 15.28 12.11 15.53
C TYR A 823 15.95 12.90 14.39
N PRO A 824 15.43 12.83 13.15
CA PRO A 824 15.91 13.67 12.07
C PRO A 824 15.89 15.15 12.44
N SER A 825 16.86 15.91 11.90
CA SER A 825 16.95 17.36 12.14
C SER A 825 15.71 18.08 11.61
N GLU A 826 15.23 19.05 12.38
CA GLU A 826 14.10 19.92 12.09
C GLU A 826 14.55 21.37 12.10
N GLN A 827 13.79 22.26 11.45
CA GLN A 827 13.99 23.70 11.52
C GLN A 827 12.76 24.36 12.13
N ASP A 828 12.98 25.28 13.05
CA ASP A 828 11.91 26.12 13.58
C ASP A 828 11.62 27.35 12.69
N THR A 829 10.65 28.13 13.09
CA THR A 829 10.25 29.34 12.37
C THR A 829 11.35 30.40 12.29
N THR A 830 12.39 30.32 13.12
CA THR A 830 13.56 31.21 13.14
C THR A 830 14.71 30.66 12.29
N GLN A 831 14.51 29.59 11.57
CA GLN A 831 15.52 28.84 10.80
C GLN A 831 16.62 28.18 11.65
N ARG A 832 16.42 28.05 12.95
CA ARG A 832 17.30 27.29 13.83
C ARG A 832 17.15 25.81 13.53
N THR A 833 18.26 25.09 13.33
CA THR A 833 18.27 23.66 13.08
C THR A 833 18.60 22.91 14.37
N PHE A 834 17.78 21.96 14.73
CA PHE A 834 17.93 21.11 15.91
C PHE A 834 17.48 19.68 15.61
N ALA A 835 17.88 18.74 16.44
CA ALA A 835 17.38 17.38 16.44
C ALA A 835 16.76 17.05 17.79
N TRP A 836 15.50 16.56 17.80
CA TRP A 836 14.92 16.03 19.01
C TRP A 836 15.65 14.76 19.45
N THR A 837 15.83 14.60 20.76
CA THR A 837 16.33 13.36 21.35
C THR A 837 15.16 12.49 21.86
N THR A 838 15.40 11.21 22.11
CA THR A 838 14.42 10.29 22.70
C THR A 838 14.40 10.30 24.25
N GLY A 839 15.20 11.17 24.85
CA GLY A 839 15.46 11.16 26.29
C GLY A 839 16.85 10.59 26.63
N ASP A 840 17.29 9.55 25.94
CA ASP A 840 18.66 9.01 26.01
C ASP A 840 19.31 9.07 24.63
N ALA A 841 20.22 9.99 24.42
CA ALA A 841 20.96 10.15 23.16
C ALA A 841 22.45 9.88 23.37
N VAL A 842 23.11 9.28 22.38
CA VAL A 842 24.53 8.98 22.41
C VAL A 842 25.21 9.52 21.17
N ILE A 843 26.29 10.29 21.36
CA ILE A 843 27.17 10.76 20.27
C ILE A 843 28.58 10.21 20.46
N ARG A 844 29.36 10.25 19.39
CA ARG A 844 30.75 9.80 19.33
C ARG A 844 31.64 10.99 18.97
N MET A 845 32.65 11.25 19.77
CA MET A 845 33.66 12.31 19.60
C MET A 845 35.08 11.76 19.66
N PRO A 846 36.12 12.50 19.23
CA PRO A 846 37.53 12.08 19.45
C PRO A 846 37.84 12.08 20.94
N LEU A 847 38.71 11.14 21.36
CA LEU A 847 39.20 11.07 22.73
C LEU A 847 40.09 12.31 22.99
N PRO A 848 39.82 13.14 24.01
CA PRO A 848 40.69 14.26 24.33
C PRO A 848 42.02 13.78 24.91
N THR A 849 43.11 14.50 24.64
CA THR A 849 44.46 14.16 25.14
C THR A 849 44.73 14.62 26.58
N ALA A 850 43.91 15.50 27.11
CA ALA A 850 43.96 16.04 28.47
C ALA A 850 42.52 16.31 29.00
N PRO A 851 42.33 16.36 30.34
CA PRO A 851 41.08 16.79 30.91
C PRO A 851 40.57 18.06 30.26
N THR A 852 39.32 18.08 29.85
CA THR A 852 38.71 19.18 29.04
C THR A 852 37.27 19.43 29.44
N THR A 853 36.68 20.47 28.89
CA THR A 853 35.27 20.80 29.08
C THR A 853 34.51 20.58 27.77
N ILE A 854 33.36 19.95 27.82
CA ILE A 854 32.46 19.83 26.67
C ILE A 854 31.31 20.83 26.85
N ALA A 855 30.98 21.54 25.77
CA ALA A 855 29.81 22.37 25.67
C ALA A 855 28.73 21.71 24.86
N ILE A 856 27.52 21.68 25.37
CA ILE A 856 26.32 21.15 24.68
C ILE A 856 25.36 22.34 24.49
N THR A 857 25.06 22.65 23.23
CA THR A 857 24.02 23.66 22.89
C THR A 857 22.71 22.93 22.69
N ALA A 858 21.72 23.29 23.52
CA ALA A 858 20.45 22.58 23.57
C ALA A 858 19.31 23.45 24.12
N ALA A 859 18.06 23.03 23.88
CA ALA A 859 16.86 23.66 24.44
C ALA A 859 15.85 22.58 24.92
N ALA A 860 15.03 22.92 25.90
CA ALA A 860 13.91 22.04 26.30
C ALA A 860 12.79 22.00 25.23
N GLY A 861 12.67 23.05 24.41
CA GLY A 861 11.65 23.22 23.36
C GLY A 861 10.74 24.42 23.64
N THR A 862 10.39 25.16 22.61
CA THR A 862 9.71 26.49 22.77
C THR A 862 8.25 26.51 22.33
N ASN A 863 7.79 25.53 21.54
CA ASN A 863 6.50 25.63 20.85
C ASN A 863 5.38 24.78 21.47
N ILE A 864 5.61 24.22 22.63
CA ILE A 864 4.67 23.33 23.29
C ILE A 864 4.44 23.81 24.73
N ALA A 865 3.19 24.08 25.06
CA ALA A 865 2.82 24.48 26.41
C ALA A 865 2.99 23.30 27.38
N ASN A 866 3.37 23.61 28.63
CA ASN A 866 3.49 22.65 29.71
C ASN A 866 4.53 21.53 29.54
N ILE A 867 5.64 21.78 28.85
CA ILE A 867 6.77 20.84 28.78
C ILE A 867 7.27 20.56 30.20
N PRO A 868 7.47 19.31 30.61
CA PRO A 868 8.07 18.99 31.90
C PRO A 868 9.46 19.61 32.05
N ALA A 869 9.83 20.06 33.23
CA ALA A 869 11.16 20.59 33.48
C ALA A 869 12.24 19.60 33.06
N GLN A 870 13.11 19.98 32.11
CA GLN A 870 14.12 19.12 31.52
C GLN A 870 15.47 19.33 32.21
N ARG A 871 16.09 18.24 32.63
CA ARG A 871 17.49 18.22 33.08
C ARG A 871 18.32 17.43 32.09
N LEU A 872 19.35 18.03 31.54
CA LEU A 872 20.36 17.39 30.71
C LEU A 872 21.47 16.84 31.61
N CYS A 873 21.61 15.51 31.68
CA CYS A 873 22.70 14.84 32.37
C CYS A 873 23.68 14.26 31.35
N LEU A 874 24.98 14.49 31.55
CA LEU A 874 26.04 14.00 30.69
C LEU A 874 26.85 12.92 31.37
N ALA A 875 27.04 11.79 30.67
CA ALA A 875 27.97 10.72 31.04
C ALA A 875 28.85 10.39 29.81
N TYR A 876 30.04 9.84 30.03
CA TYR A 876 30.99 9.52 28.97
C TYR A 876 31.72 8.21 29.19
N ALA A 877 32.19 7.57 28.12
CA ALA A 877 32.94 6.31 28.16
C ALA A 877 33.98 6.23 27.03
N GLY A 878 35.15 5.63 27.30
CA GLY A 878 36.25 5.47 26.33
C GLY A 878 36.02 4.30 25.39
N GLN A 879 35.11 4.41 24.42
CA GLN A 879 34.76 3.36 23.48
C GLN A 879 34.48 3.92 22.09
N ALA A 880 34.59 3.09 21.06
CA ALA A 880 34.22 3.47 19.69
C ALA A 880 32.70 3.48 19.51
N LEU A 881 32.05 2.36 19.82
CA LEU A 881 30.65 2.10 19.75
C LEU A 881 30.26 1.00 20.73
N PRO A 882 29.11 1.02 21.39
CA PRO A 882 28.75 0.03 22.41
C PRO A 882 28.80 -1.41 21.93
N TRP A 883 28.37 -1.65 20.68
CA TRP A 883 28.31 -3.00 20.10
C TRP A 883 29.65 -3.54 19.59
N ILE A 884 30.74 -2.75 19.60
CA ILE A 884 32.08 -3.20 19.26
C ILE A 884 32.79 -3.62 20.53
N ASP A 885 32.79 -2.77 21.54
CA ASP A 885 33.60 -2.90 22.76
C ASP A 885 32.80 -3.50 23.93
N GLY A 886 31.51 -3.74 23.78
CA GLY A 886 30.60 -4.22 24.83
C GLY A 886 29.84 -3.08 25.53
N GLU A 887 29.20 -3.39 26.67
CA GLU A 887 28.47 -2.41 27.44
C GLU A 887 29.38 -1.32 27.99
N PRO A 888 29.04 0.00 27.76
CA PRO A 888 29.87 1.09 28.24
C PRO A 888 29.92 1.20 29.77
N THR A 889 31.11 1.43 30.31
CA THR A 889 31.24 1.88 31.69
C THR A 889 31.19 3.39 31.73
N TRP A 890 30.00 3.89 32.05
CA TRP A 890 29.70 5.33 32.04
C TRP A 890 30.29 6.05 33.24
N GLN A 891 31.00 7.17 32.99
CA GLN A 891 31.46 8.13 34.01
C GLN A 891 30.55 9.37 33.92
N GLU A 892 29.95 9.77 35.01
CA GLU A 892 29.07 10.95 35.08
C GLU A 892 29.87 12.24 35.12
N ALA A 893 29.54 13.21 34.29
CA ALA A 893 30.10 14.55 34.28
C ALA A 893 29.24 15.58 35.00
N GLY A 894 27.96 15.26 35.23
CA GLY A 894 27.00 16.13 35.91
C GLY A 894 25.70 16.40 35.15
N CYS A 895 24.87 17.27 35.72
CA CYS A 895 23.56 17.63 35.12
C CYS A 895 23.34 19.15 35.13
N ALA A 896 22.65 19.65 34.12
CA ALA A 896 22.21 21.05 33.99
C ALA A 896 20.69 21.11 33.73
N THR A 897 20.04 22.20 34.18
CA THR A 897 18.62 22.45 33.88
C THR A 897 18.52 23.18 32.57
N LEU A 898 17.74 22.63 31.61
CA LEU A 898 17.53 23.22 30.29
C LEU A 898 16.50 24.37 30.37
N THR A 899 16.77 25.43 29.61
CA THR A 899 15.84 26.54 29.35
C THR A 899 14.94 26.20 28.14
N SER A 900 13.82 26.89 28.02
CA SER A 900 12.94 26.78 26.85
C SER A 900 13.58 27.32 25.57
N THR A 901 14.53 28.25 25.69
CA THR A 901 15.33 28.80 24.58
C THR A 901 16.68 28.09 24.51
N SER A 902 17.30 28.12 23.34
CA SER A 902 18.65 27.57 23.13
C SER A 902 19.66 28.18 24.11
N GLY A 903 20.44 27.34 24.76
CA GLY A 903 21.49 27.69 25.70
C GLY A 903 22.67 26.73 25.59
N THR A 904 23.86 27.20 26.00
CA THR A 904 25.08 26.36 26.04
C THR A 904 25.34 25.90 27.45
N TYR A 905 25.49 24.60 27.68
CA TYR A 905 25.70 23.95 28.96
C TYR A 905 27.05 23.25 28.95
N THR A 906 27.87 23.52 29.98
CA THR A 906 29.25 23.03 30.05
C THR A 906 29.41 21.91 31.09
N PHE A 907 30.17 20.87 30.73
CA PHE A 907 30.44 19.73 31.59
C PHE A 907 31.93 19.43 31.58
N ALA A 908 32.53 19.29 32.77
CA ALA A 908 33.94 18.97 32.92
C ALA A 908 34.20 17.46 32.77
N LEU A 909 35.06 17.06 31.85
CA LEU A 909 35.58 15.70 31.71
C LEU A 909 36.85 15.62 32.53
N THR A 910 36.70 15.24 33.79
CA THR A 910 37.82 15.29 34.78
C THR A 910 38.80 14.14 34.64
N THR A 911 38.36 13.02 34.14
CA THR A 911 39.18 11.81 33.91
C THR A 911 39.06 11.40 32.45
N ILE A 912 40.18 11.03 31.83
CA ILE A 912 40.18 10.53 30.45
C ILE A 912 40.13 9.01 30.49
N PRO A 913 39.08 8.37 30.01
CA PRO A 913 39.01 6.91 29.97
C PRO A 913 40.02 6.35 28.95
N THR A 914 40.52 5.18 29.21
CA THR A 914 41.31 4.45 28.21
C THR A 914 40.41 3.98 27.06
N SER A 915 40.84 4.21 25.83
CA SER A 915 40.13 3.74 24.64
C SER A 915 41.13 3.18 23.64
N ALA A 916 40.84 2.00 23.10
CA ALA A 916 41.66 1.38 22.05
C ALA A 916 41.45 2.02 20.67
N THR A 917 40.47 2.91 20.50
CA THR A 917 40.06 3.45 19.22
C THR A 917 40.13 4.98 19.14
N ASP A 918 40.77 5.64 20.11
CA ASP A 918 40.89 7.09 20.23
C ASP A 918 39.52 7.84 20.12
N THR A 919 38.45 7.18 20.59
CA THR A 919 37.09 7.68 20.55
C THR A 919 36.45 7.70 21.92
N LEU A 920 35.57 8.68 22.11
CA LEU A 920 34.78 8.87 23.31
C LEU A 920 33.30 8.78 22.95
N LEU A 921 32.54 7.96 23.67
CA LEU A 921 31.09 8.00 23.69
C LEU A 921 30.59 9.01 24.71
N ILE A 922 29.64 9.83 24.36
CA ILE A 922 28.99 10.80 25.23
C ILE A 922 27.50 10.51 25.25
N LYS A 923 26.97 10.18 26.41
CA LYS A 923 25.54 9.97 26.65
C LYS A 923 24.93 11.27 27.18
N LEU A 924 23.84 11.67 26.57
CA LEU A 924 23.02 12.84 26.88
C LEU A 924 21.65 12.34 27.31
N ALA A 925 21.36 12.37 28.61
CA ALA A 925 20.13 11.88 29.18
C ALA A 925 19.22 13.01 29.66
N SER A 926 17.91 12.89 29.42
CA SER A 926 16.90 13.81 29.90
C SER A 926 15.57 13.10 30.20
N THR A 927 14.65 13.77 30.89
CA THR A 927 13.33 13.20 31.15
C THR A 927 12.54 13.14 29.84
N PRO A 928 12.13 11.95 29.38
CA PRO A 928 11.32 11.84 28.17
C PRO A 928 9.89 12.27 28.37
N TRP A 929 9.25 12.81 27.34
CA TRP A 929 7.86 13.27 27.35
C TRP A 929 7.23 13.09 25.96
N VAL A 930 5.90 13.14 25.87
CA VAL A 930 5.15 13.02 24.62
C VAL A 930 4.32 14.27 24.38
N PRO A 931 4.47 14.97 23.24
CA PRO A 931 3.74 16.21 22.96
C PRO A 931 2.22 16.09 23.11
N ALA A 932 1.63 15.02 22.57
CA ALA A 932 0.19 14.80 22.64
C ALA A 932 -0.34 14.55 24.07
N ASP A 933 0.52 14.20 25.03
CA ASP A 933 0.13 13.99 26.42
C ASP A 933 0.13 15.28 27.25
N VAL A 934 0.96 16.28 26.84
CA VAL A 934 1.09 17.58 27.51
C VAL A 934 0.22 18.66 26.88
N ASP A 935 -0.05 18.58 25.58
CA ASP A 935 -0.94 19.48 24.86
C ASP A 935 -1.90 18.69 23.96
N PRO A 936 -3.19 18.61 24.32
CA PRO A 936 -4.20 17.86 23.55
C PRO A 936 -4.40 18.35 22.10
N LEU A 937 -3.91 19.55 21.77
CA LEU A 937 -3.95 20.10 20.41
C LEU A 937 -2.83 19.57 19.52
N GLN A 938 -1.81 18.93 20.11
CA GLN A 938 -0.69 18.35 19.39
C GLN A 938 -1.02 16.92 18.93
N ASN A 939 -0.63 16.63 17.68
CA ASN A 939 -0.75 15.28 17.12
C ASN A 939 0.57 14.50 17.16
N ASP A 940 1.64 15.10 17.66
CA ASP A 940 2.95 14.46 17.76
C ASP A 940 2.98 13.51 18.95
N ARG A 941 3.19 12.23 18.67
CA ARG A 941 3.24 11.16 19.66
C ARG A 941 4.64 10.56 19.84
N ARG A 942 5.65 11.23 19.31
CA ARG A 942 7.03 10.82 19.55
C ARG A 942 7.38 10.98 21.03
N THR A 943 8.18 10.09 21.55
CA THR A 943 8.80 10.27 22.87
C THR A 943 9.97 11.21 22.71
N LEU A 944 9.84 12.44 23.17
CA LEU A 944 10.85 13.48 23.04
C LEU A 944 11.60 13.70 24.35
N GLY A 945 12.89 13.99 24.26
CA GLY A 945 13.70 14.49 25.33
C GLY A 945 13.89 16.02 25.19
N PHE A 946 15.00 16.43 24.63
CA PHE A 946 15.35 17.82 24.42
C PHE A 946 15.76 18.07 22.96
N GLN A 947 15.85 19.33 22.56
CA GLN A 947 16.35 19.77 21.27
C GLN A 947 17.87 19.91 21.34
N PHE A 948 18.59 19.06 20.61
CA PHE A 948 20.05 19.09 20.47
C PHE A 948 20.42 19.96 19.26
N GLU A 949 21.43 20.82 19.40
CA GLU A 949 21.95 21.63 18.32
C GLU A 949 23.42 21.31 18.04
N GLU A 950 24.25 21.27 19.08
CA GLU A 950 25.70 21.14 18.94
C GLU A 950 26.35 20.57 20.20
N ALA A 951 27.46 19.86 19.99
CA ALA A 951 28.43 19.48 21.02
C ALA A 951 29.85 19.86 20.56
N ALA A 952 30.62 20.51 21.43
CA ALA A 952 32.00 20.91 21.10
C ALA A 952 32.90 20.87 22.35
N TYR A 953 34.18 20.51 22.15
CA TYR A 953 35.17 20.75 23.20
C TYR A 953 35.48 22.24 23.29
N ILE A 954 35.57 22.68 24.54
CA ILE A 954 36.07 24.03 24.86
C ILE A 954 37.56 23.92 25.21
N PRO A 955 38.41 24.74 24.59
CA PRO A 955 39.84 24.80 24.87
C PRO A 955 40.18 25.06 26.34
#